data_14f76f6a0ce39cf637be706929f9cb50
#
_entry.id   14f76f6a0ce39cf637be706929f9cb50
#
_cell.length_a   1.000
_cell.length_b   1.000
_cell.length_c   1.000
_cell.angle_alpha   90.00
_cell.angle_beta   90.00
_cell.angle_gamma   90.00
#
_symmetry.space_group_name_H-M   'P 1'
#
loop_
_entity.id
_entity.type
_entity.pdbx_description
1 polymer ?
#
loop_
_entity_poly.entity_id
_entity_poly.type
_entity_poly.pdbx_seq_one_letter_code
_entity_poly.pdbx_strand_id
1 'polypeptide(L)'
;MRRKEDLRLLTGRGRYVDDLSFPNQLYASFLRSPHAHARIVDIDIEKAASAPGVCAVYTATDIGRAGLGPLPVSFMPENAPPGYAPTFPLLAGNVTRYVGESIAMVIADSETQALLAQDSIQVTYEPLATSVGLAEAASDGAPELWPGKAPFNVGFLWEGGDMAAVVTAFREAEHLVEIDVINNRVANASIECRGAIGLHDQTSKRSTLYTASQMPHPLRKDLAAIFDEPEKNFQILIGDVGGGFGSKNSMYVEQALVLWAARMLGRPVKWIGNRSDAFITDYHGRDNATHAELALDKSGNFLGLLVDETANLGAYISGRGAMSPVNNQPALAWTYKTPAIHVRVRGMFTNTVPTDVYRGAGRPEAIYLLERLIDKAADQLNIDRVELRRKNIIPPNALPYKTPLGLTYDSGEFEKNLDEGLSQIDWQGFESRRVESATRGRKRGIGLANYVERCGHGVTQDVELKVSSDGRVTVLIGTMSNGQGHETAYAQITSELLGVDFENVEVIQGNTDLIANGKGTGGSWSIPVGGAAMSAAANVIIDKAKTIAGHMLEAASVDIEFSEGSFTVAGTDRTVSWNSLAASAFDPIQLPKGMKPGLDGTGEFVPTNHTFPNGCHLCEVELDPATGTLHILRYLVVHDFGVVLNPLLLEGQIHGGVAQGLGQAAFEDARYDKTGQFNAGSFLDYNIPRASQIPSIEFISNPTPCPANPLGFKGCGEAGAAGAPPALVNAAVDALKDYGINHIDMPLTSEKIWLRIKSATQTKTCV
;
A
#
# COMPACT_ATOMS: atom_id res chain seq x y z
N MET A 1 11.81 16.18 -17.30
CA MET A 1 13.13 15.51 -17.04
C MET A 1 12.94 14.02 -17.28
N ARG A 2 13.89 13.32 -17.94
CA ARG A 2 13.82 11.84 -18.06
C ARG A 2 14.05 11.21 -16.70
N ARG A 3 13.42 10.05 -16.44
CA ARG A 3 13.70 9.26 -15.26
C ARG A 3 15.11 8.65 -15.38
N LYS A 4 15.87 8.67 -14.29
CA LYS A 4 17.25 8.16 -14.23
C LYS A 4 17.31 6.65 -14.52
N GLU A 5 16.34 5.91 -14.00
CA GLU A 5 16.20 4.47 -14.16
C GLU A 5 15.70 4.02 -15.54
N ASP A 6 15.11 4.91 -16.36
CA ASP A 6 14.48 4.52 -17.63
C ASP A 6 15.45 3.85 -18.60
N LEU A 7 16.66 4.41 -18.76
CA LEU A 7 17.62 3.86 -19.70
C LEU A 7 18.01 2.43 -19.34
N ARG A 8 18.20 2.15 -18.04
CA ARG A 8 18.56 0.82 -17.53
C ARG A 8 17.41 -0.18 -17.75
N LEU A 9 16.20 0.21 -17.37
CA LEU A 9 15.02 -0.64 -17.46
C LEU A 9 14.60 -0.90 -18.92
N LEU A 10 14.54 0.13 -19.75
CA LEU A 10 14.10 0.02 -21.17
C LEU A 10 15.11 -0.71 -22.06
N THR A 11 16.37 -0.82 -21.65
CA THR A 11 17.41 -1.57 -22.39
C THR A 11 17.66 -2.98 -21.85
N GLY A 12 16.75 -3.50 -21.01
CA GLY A 12 16.85 -4.86 -20.47
C GLY A 12 17.99 -5.06 -19.47
N ARG A 13 18.43 -3.98 -18.81
CA ARG A 13 19.47 -4.01 -17.77
C ARG A 13 18.91 -3.89 -16.36
N GLY A 14 17.61 -4.07 -16.20
CA GLY A 14 16.97 -4.26 -14.90
C GLY A 14 17.48 -5.51 -14.22
N ARG A 15 17.44 -5.52 -12.88
CA ARG A 15 17.91 -6.66 -12.06
C ARG A 15 16.82 -7.07 -11.08
N TYR A 16 15.83 -7.78 -11.59
CA TYR A 16 14.80 -8.42 -10.80
C TYR A 16 15.33 -9.72 -10.20
N VAL A 17 14.63 -10.27 -9.21
CA VAL A 17 15.09 -11.51 -8.54
C VAL A 17 15.27 -12.65 -9.53
N ASP A 18 14.39 -12.76 -10.52
CA ASP A 18 14.47 -13.85 -11.51
C ASP A 18 15.67 -13.72 -12.46
N ASP A 19 16.18 -12.51 -12.69
CA ASP A 19 17.38 -12.28 -13.52
C ASP A 19 18.68 -12.75 -12.84
N LEU A 20 18.64 -13.05 -11.53
CA LEU A 20 19.82 -13.44 -10.77
C LEU A 20 20.02 -14.95 -10.81
N SER A 21 21.28 -15.37 -11.01
CA SER A 21 21.69 -16.76 -10.98
C SER A 21 23.06 -16.90 -10.33
N PHE A 22 23.28 -18.01 -9.61
CA PHE A 22 24.50 -18.30 -8.88
C PHE A 22 25.08 -19.67 -9.29
N PRO A 23 26.40 -19.86 -9.23
CA PRO A 23 27.02 -21.16 -9.51
C PRO A 23 26.43 -22.26 -8.59
N ASN A 24 26.17 -23.44 -9.17
CA ASN A 24 25.63 -24.61 -8.47
C ASN A 24 24.28 -24.37 -7.77
N GLN A 25 23.48 -23.42 -8.26
CA GLN A 25 22.18 -23.08 -7.73
C GLN A 25 21.20 -24.24 -7.82
N LEU A 26 20.39 -24.39 -6.76
CA LEU A 26 19.24 -25.29 -6.68
C LEU A 26 17.95 -24.52 -6.85
N TYR A 27 16.89 -25.25 -7.11
CA TYR A 27 15.54 -24.67 -7.32
C TYR A 27 14.54 -25.29 -6.34
N ALA A 28 13.74 -24.43 -5.72
CA ALA A 28 12.68 -24.84 -4.82
C ALA A 28 11.32 -24.83 -5.52
N SER A 29 10.47 -25.78 -5.15
CA SER A 29 9.05 -25.79 -5.46
C SER A 29 8.23 -26.11 -4.20
N PHE A 30 7.02 -25.60 -4.11
CA PHE A 30 6.17 -25.73 -2.92
C PHE A 30 4.86 -26.45 -3.26
N LEU A 31 4.63 -27.58 -2.60
CA LEU A 31 3.32 -28.25 -2.66
C LEU A 31 2.32 -27.40 -1.87
N ARG A 32 1.23 -27.03 -2.54
CA ARG A 32 0.15 -26.21 -1.98
C ARG A 32 -1.06 -27.06 -1.65
N SER A 33 -1.78 -26.68 -0.58
CA SER A 33 -3.06 -27.31 -0.26
C SER A 33 -4.11 -27.06 -1.35
N PRO A 34 -4.77 -28.08 -1.86
CA PRO A 34 -5.97 -27.95 -2.70
C PRO A 34 -7.24 -27.75 -1.87
N HIS A 35 -7.17 -27.89 -0.54
CA HIS A 35 -8.31 -27.79 0.38
C HIS A 35 -8.24 -26.49 1.17
N ALA A 36 -9.39 -25.86 1.31
CA ALA A 36 -9.55 -24.67 2.15
C ALA A 36 -9.53 -25.02 3.65
N HIS A 37 -9.98 -26.24 4.03
CA HIS A 37 -9.91 -26.71 5.40
C HIS A 37 -9.87 -28.24 5.40
N ALA A 38 -8.77 -28.81 5.82
CA ALA A 38 -8.62 -30.26 5.89
C ALA A 38 -7.59 -30.66 6.94
N ARG A 39 -7.80 -31.80 7.58
CA ARG A 39 -6.76 -32.49 8.34
C ARG A 39 -5.81 -33.17 7.37
N ILE A 40 -4.52 -33.01 7.57
CA ILE A 40 -3.47 -33.76 6.87
C ILE A 40 -3.25 -35.04 7.67
N VAL A 41 -3.67 -36.17 7.10
CA VAL A 41 -3.55 -37.49 7.74
C VAL A 41 -2.19 -38.10 7.52
N ASP A 42 -1.66 -37.97 6.27
CA ASP A 42 -0.38 -38.50 5.88
C ASP A 42 0.21 -37.71 4.70
N ILE A 43 1.55 -37.67 4.62
CA ILE A 43 2.30 -37.07 3.51
C ILE A 43 3.37 -38.09 3.09
N ASP A 44 3.15 -38.79 1.97
CA ASP A 44 4.13 -39.68 1.37
C ASP A 44 5.02 -38.92 0.39
N ILE A 45 6.31 -38.77 0.78
CA ILE A 45 7.34 -38.09 0.00
C ILE A 45 8.33 -39.06 -0.66
N GLU A 46 8.23 -40.37 -0.49
CA GLU A 46 9.26 -41.34 -0.90
C GLU A 46 9.56 -41.26 -2.40
N LYS A 47 8.50 -41.20 -3.22
CA LYS A 47 8.63 -41.11 -4.68
C LYS A 47 9.28 -39.80 -5.10
N ALA A 48 8.92 -38.69 -4.48
CA ALA A 48 9.49 -37.36 -4.74
C ALA A 48 10.98 -37.32 -4.34
N ALA A 49 11.33 -37.84 -3.15
CA ALA A 49 12.68 -37.81 -2.63
C ALA A 49 13.63 -38.71 -3.44
N SER A 50 13.12 -39.75 -4.11
CA SER A 50 13.91 -40.65 -4.97
C SER A 50 13.96 -40.19 -6.44
N ALA A 51 13.28 -39.13 -6.82
CA ALA A 51 13.22 -38.65 -8.20
C ALA A 51 14.57 -38.06 -8.67
N PRO A 52 14.93 -38.25 -9.95
CA PRO A 52 16.21 -37.77 -10.49
C PRO A 52 16.42 -36.29 -10.30
N GLY A 53 17.56 -35.90 -9.76
CA GLY A 53 17.94 -34.49 -9.53
C GLY A 53 17.31 -33.84 -8.28
N VAL A 54 16.50 -34.57 -7.52
CA VAL A 54 16.00 -34.10 -6.24
C VAL A 54 17.09 -34.20 -5.18
N CYS A 55 17.34 -33.08 -4.49
CA CYS A 55 18.33 -32.99 -3.41
C CYS A 55 17.71 -33.15 -2.03
N ALA A 56 16.46 -32.67 -1.86
CA ALA A 56 15.74 -32.78 -0.59
C ALA A 56 14.22 -32.56 -0.80
N VAL A 57 13.42 -33.17 0.08
CA VAL A 57 12.00 -32.88 0.26
C VAL A 57 11.79 -32.63 1.74
N TYR A 58 11.20 -31.48 2.07
CA TYR A 58 10.99 -31.04 3.45
C TYR A 58 9.51 -30.85 3.76
N THR A 59 9.13 -31.27 4.97
CA THR A 59 7.77 -31.13 5.52
C THR A 59 7.78 -30.34 6.83
N ALA A 60 6.63 -30.11 7.40
CA ALA A 60 6.50 -29.46 8.71
C ALA A 60 7.31 -30.17 9.83
N THR A 61 7.48 -31.48 9.71
CA THR A 61 8.30 -32.27 10.66
C THR A 61 9.77 -31.84 10.64
N ASP A 62 10.31 -31.55 9.48
CA ASP A 62 11.70 -31.11 9.31
C ASP A 62 11.90 -29.70 9.84
N ILE A 63 10.91 -28.82 9.60
CA ILE A 63 10.91 -27.46 10.15
C ILE A 63 10.88 -27.47 11.68
N GLY A 64 10.02 -28.34 12.27
CA GLY A 64 9.97 -28.52 13.72
C GLY A 64 11.28 -29.04 14.32
N ARG A 65 11.95 -30.00 13.66
CA ARG A 65 13.29 -30.49 14.06
C ARG A 65 14.38 -29.42 13.95
N ALA A 66 14.25 -28.53 12.96
CA ALA A 66 15.20 -27.42 12.79
C ALA A 66 14.99 -26.30 13.81
N GLY A 67 13.88 -26.30 14.55
CA GLY A 67 13.55 -25.27 15.55
C GLY A 67 13.20 -23.91 14.96
N LEU A 68 12.78 -23.84 13.68
CA LEU A 68 12.38 -22.58 13.07
C LEU A 68 11.06 -22.08 13.66
N GLY A 69 11.02 -20.78 13.96
CA GLY A 69 9.83 -20.10 14.42
C GLY A 69 8.80 -19.86 13.30
N PRO A 70 7.59 -19.45 13.67
CA PRO A 70 6.52 -19.11 12.73
C PRO A 70 6.76 -17.73 12.06
N LEU A 71 5.94 -17.39 11.05
CA LEU A 71 5.88 -16.03 10.53
C LEU A 71 5.47 -15.06 11.65
N PRO A 72 6.19 -13.94 11.84
CA PRO A 72 5.86 -12.98 12.89
C PRO A 72 4.68 -12.10 12.49
N VAL A 73 3.83 -11.76 13.47
CA VAL A 73 2.81 -10.73 13.35
C VAL A 73 3.43 -9.41 13.81
N SER A 74 3.55 -8.44 12.90
CA SER A 74 4.22 -7.15 13.16
C SER A 74 3.27 -6.08 13.70
N PHE A 75 1.96 -6.27 13.57
CA PHE A 75 0.95 -5.35 14.04
C PHE A 75 -0.28 -6.08 14.59
N MET A 76 -0.63 -5.76 15.83
CA MET A 76 -1.92 -6.09 16.48
C MET A 76 -2.50 -4.82 17.08
N PRO A 77 -3.82 -4.59 16.99
CA PRO A 77 -4.44 -3.45 17.68
C PRO A 77 -4.24 -3.53 19.19
N GLU A 78 -3.88 -2.40 19.79
CA GLU A 78 -3.84 -2.30 21.26
C GLU A 78 -5.26 -2.40 21.84
N ASN A 79 -5.40 -3.01 23.02
CA ASN A 79 -6.66 -3.17 23.74
C ASN A 79 -7.78 -3.87 22.94
N ALA A 80 -7.43 -4.86 22.14
CA ALA A 80 -8.34 -5.59 21.25
C ALA A 80 -8.60 -7.04 21.74
N PRO A 81 -9.33 -7.26 22.86
CA PRO A 81 -9.66 -8.61 23.31
C PRO A 81 -10.64 -9.29 22.29
N PRO A 82 -10.60 -10.61 22.12
CA PRO A 82 -9.73 -11.58 22.79
C PRO A 82 -8.28 -11.56 22.29
N GLY A 83 -7.93 -10.81 21.25
CA GLY A 83 -6.57 -10.59 20.75
C GLY A 83 -5.83 -11.87 20.37
N TYR A 84 -6.50 -12.81 19.70
CA TYR A 84 -5.89 -14.06 19.30
C TYR A 84 -5.17 -13.94 17.95
N ALA A 85 -3.85 -14.07 17.98
CA ALA A 85 -3.04 -14.21 16.78
C ALA A 85 -2.60 -15.69 16.64
N PRO A 86 -3.17 -16.45 15.70
CA PRO A 86 -2.78 -17.83 15.51
C PRO A 86 -1.34 -17.93 14.98
N THR A 87 -0.63 -18.95 15.43
CA THR A 87 0.71 -19.27 14.90
C THR A 87 0.62 -19.60 13.42
N PHE A 88 1.27 -18.80 12.57
CA PHE A 88 1.33 -19.03 11.12
C PHE A 88 2.58 -19.85 10.80
N PRO A 89 2.45 -21.19 10.56
CA PRO A 89 3.59 -22.07 10.38
C PRO A 89 4.24 -21.82 8.99
N LEU A 90 5.54 -22.14 8.88
CA LEU A 90 6.24 -22.10 7.58
C LEU A 90 5.77 -23.19 6.61
N LEU A 91 5.40 -24.36 7.11
CA LEU A 91 4.71 -25.42 6.38
C LEU A 91 3.57 -25.97 7.26
N ALA A 92 2.42 -26.23 6.66
CA ALA A 92 1.28 -26.80 7.37
C ALA A 92 1.56 -28.26 7.77
N GLY A 93 1.36 -28.57 9.06
CA GLY A 93 1.65 -29.92 9.59
C GLY A 93 0.41 -30.80 9.70
N ASN A 94 -0.56 -30.40 10.53
CA ASN A 94 -1.71 -31.25 10.87
C ASN A 94 -3.01 -30.84 10.21
N VAL A 95 -3.16 -29.53 9.92
CA VAL A 95 -4.40 -28.96 9.35
C VAL A 95 -4.01 -27.86 8.39
N THR A 96 -4.58 -27.91 7.20
CA THR A 96 -4.55 -26.79 6.24
C THR A 96 -5.80 -25.95 6.38
N ARG A 97 -5.68 -24.60 6.23
CA ARG A 97 -6.76 -23.66 6.53
C ARG A 97 -7.15 -22.76 5.37
N TYR A 98 -6.41 -22.78 4.26
CA TYR A 98 -6.81 -22.12 3.01
C TYR A 98 -6.20 -22.81 1.80
N VAL A 99 -6.83 -22.67 0.64
CA VAL A 99 -6.28 -23.14 -0.63
C VAL A 99 -5.04 -22.34 -0.98
N GLY A 100 -3.92 -23.04 -1.22
CA GLY A 100 -2.61 -22.39 -1.45
C GLY A 100 -1.65 -22.43 -0.26
N GLU A 101 -2.08 -22.89 0.92
CA GLU A 101 -1.19 -23.05 2.07
C GLU A 101 -0.08 -24.06 1.79
N SER A 102 1.16 -23.70 2.14
CA SER A 102 2.34 -24.54 1.87
C SER A 102 2.38 -25.79 2.76
N ILE A 103 2.54 -26.98 2.17
CA ILE A 103 2.56 -28.26 2.88
C ILE A 103 3.95 -28.89 2.87
N ALA A 104 4.62 -28.84 1.73
CA ALA A 104 5.97 -29.40 1.55
C ALA A 104 6.78 -28.52 0.61
N MET A 105 8.12 -28.65 0.70
CA MET A 105 9.08 -27.98 -0.18
C MET A 105 9.99 -29.02 -0.81
N VAL A 106 10.09 -28.99 -2.13
CA VAL A 106 11.03 -29.83 -2.92
C VAL A 106 12.19 -28.97 -3.38
N ILE A 107 13.42 -29.49 -3.25
CA ILE A 107 14.65 -28.87 -3.75
C ILE A 107 15.30 -29.80 -4.77
N ALA A 108 15.58 -29.27 -5.98
CA ALA A 108 16.20 -30.05 -7.06
C ALA A 108 17.22 -29.23 -7.86
N ASP A 109 17.98 -29.92 -8.73
CA ASP A 109 19.00 -29.31 -9.59
C ASP A 109 18.43 -28.41 -10.69
N SER A 110 17.13 -28.52 -11.01
CA SER A 110 16.43 -27.64 -11.94
C SER A 110 14.99 -27.42 -11.49
N GLU A 111 14.38 -26.28 -11.93
CA GLU A 111 13.00 -25.95 -11.65
C GLU A 111 12.03 -27.04 -12.14
N THR A 112 12.25 -27.57 -13.36
CA THR A 112 11.42 -28.63 -13.92
C THR A 112 11.47 -29.90 -13.06
N GLN A 113 12.65 -30.28 -12.55
CA GLN A 113 12.77 -31.44 -11.67
C GLN A 113 12.07 -31.21 -10.33
N ALA A 114 12.16 -30.01 -9.77
CA ALA A 114 11.47 -29.65 -8.53
C ALA A 114 9.94 -29.74 -8.69
N LEU A 115 9.40 -29.22 -9.79
CA LEU A 115 7.95 -29.27 -10.11
C LEU A 115 7.46 -30.71 -10.33
N LEU A 116 8.17 -31.51 -11.15
CA LEU A 116 7.78 -32.91 -11.41
C LEU A 116 7.84 -33.78 -10.15
N ALA A 117 8.82 -33.54 -9.29
CA ALA A 117 8.91 -34.24 -8.01
C ALA A 117 7.81 -33.80 -7.05
N GLN A 118 7.47 -32.50 -6.99
CA GLN A 118 6.35 -31.98 -6.22
C GLN A 118 5.03 -32.69 -6.58
N ASP A 119 4.76 -32.87 -7.87
CA ASP A 119 3.54 -33.54 -8.36
C ASP A 119 3.48 -35.04 -7.98
N SER A 120 4.61 -35.63 -7.58
CA SER A 120 4.67 -37.03 -7.15
C SER A 120 4.45 -37.23 -5.65
N ILE A 121 4.41 -36.16 -4.85
CA ILE A 121 4.06 -36.21 -3.42
C ILE A 121 2.58 -36.57 -3.28
N GLN A 122 2.27 -37.55 -2.43
CA GLN A 122 0.90 -37.96 -2.14
C GLN A 122 0.51 -37.46 -0.75
N VAL A 123 -0.59 -36.74 -0.65
CA VAL A 123 -1.12 -36.29 0.63
C VAL A 123 -2.52 -36.85 0.84
N THR A 124 -2.72 -37.48 1.99
CA THR A 124 -4.05 -37.97 2.40
C THR A 124 -4.73 -36.91 3.26
N TYR A 125 -5.87 -36.45 2.80
CA TYR A 125 -6.65 -35.42 3.49
C TYR A 125 -7.95 -35.98 4.05
N GLU A 126 -8.38 -35.43 5.18
CA GLU A 126 -9.73 -35.53 5.74
C GLU A 126 -10.35 -34.12 5.68
N PRO A 127 -11.27 -33.84 4.73
CA PRO A 127 -11.92 -32.53 4.61
C PRO A 127 -12.69 -32.14 5.88
N LEU A 128 -12.58 -30.87 6.26
CA LEU A 128 -13.29 -30.26 7.39
C LEU A 128 -14.29 -29.22 6.87
N ALA A 129 -15.26 -28.85 7.70
CA ALA A 129 -16.20 -27.78 7.39
C ALA A 129 -15.48 -26.43 7.25
N THR A 130 -15.95 -25.60 6.32
CA THR A 130 -15.37 -24.30 5.99
C THR A 130 -16.25 -23.14 6.40
N SER A 131 -15.63 -22.01 6.74
CA SER A 131 -16.26 -20.70 6.86
C SER A 131 -15.52 -19.72 5.92
N VAL A 132 -16.18 -19.27 4.84
CA VAL A 132 -15.52 -18.53 3.76
C VAL A 132 -15.93 -17.07 3.72
N GLY A 133 -17.23 -16.79 3.67
CA GLY A 133 -17.76 -15.43 3.66
C GLY A 133 -17.84 -14.81 5.06
N LEU A 134 -17.69 -13.50 5.17
CA LEU A 134 -17.79 -12.79 6.46
C LEU A 134 -19.13 -13.01 7.17
N ALA A 135 -20.25 -12.89 6.42
CA ALA A 135 -21.58 -13.10 6.99
C ALA A 135 -21.78 -14.55 7.46
N GLU A 136 -21.22 -15.51 6.73
CA GLU A 136 -21.27 -16.93 7.09
C GLU A 136 -20.41 -17.21 8.34
N ALA A 137 -19.17 -16.69 8.36
CA ALA A 137 -18.25 -16.87 9.49
C ALA A 137 -18.76 -16.25 10.80
N ALA A 138 -19.58 -15.20 10.70
CA ALA A 138 -20.18 -14.50 11.84
C ALA A 138 -21.53 -15.11 12.28
N SER A 139 -22.07 -16.11 11.56
CA SER A 139 -23.38 -16.69 11.87
C SER A 139 -23.31 -17.68 13.04
N ASP A 140 -24.42 -17.82 13.75
CA ASP A 140 -24.53 -18.80 14.84
C ASP A 140 -24.32 -20.23 14.32
N GLY A 141 -23.39 -20.96 14.95
CA GLY A 141 -23.05 -22.32 14.55
C GLY A 141 -22.11 -22.45 13.35
N ALA A 142 -21.52 -21.33 12.88
CA ALA A 142 -20.46 -21.37 11.87
C ALA A 142 -19.29 -22.25 12.33
N PRO A 143 -18.67 -23.03 11.41
CA PRO A 143 -17.44 -23.74 11.72
C PRO A 143 -16.33 -22.80 12.21
N GLU A 144 -15.75 -23.12 13.38
CA GLU A 144 -14.62 -22.34 13.92
C GLU A 144 -13.30 -22.80 13.31
N LEU A 145 -12.54 -21.90 12.73
CA LEU A 145 -11.19 -22.19 12.22
C LEU A 145 -10.21 -22.49 13.36
N TRP A 146 -10.44 -21.86 14.53
CA TRP A 146 -9.57 -21.94 15.70
C TRP A 146 -10.39 -22.32 16.93
N PRO A 147 -10.89 -23.58 17.02
CA PRO A 147 -11.79 -24.01 18.08
C PRO A 147 -11.22 -23.75 19.48
N GLY A 148 -12.04 -23.11 20.32
CA GLY A 148 -11.67 -22.75 21.67
C GLY A 148 -10.59 -21.68 21.82
N LYS A 149 -10.13 -21.05 20.72
CA LYS A 149 -9.14 -19.98 20.68
C LYS A 149 -9.71 -18.67 20.13
N ALA A 150 -10.48 -18.75 19.05
CA ALA A 150 -11.19 -17.64 18.44
C ALA A 150 -12.68 -17.97 18.33
N PRO A 151 -13.46 -17.85 19.43
CA PRO A 151 -14.89 -18.12 19.43
C PRO A 151 -15.60 -17.25 18.36
N PHE A 152 -16.56 -17.85 17.67
CA PHE A 152 -17.28 -17.19 16.55
C PHE A 152 -16.36 -16.65 15.46
N ASN A 153 -15.18 -17.23 15.28
CA ASN A 153 -14.13 -16.79 14.35
C ASN A 153 -13.59 -15.36 14.60
N VAL A 154 -13.83 -14.76 15.76
CA VAL A 154 -13.35 -13.42 16.09
C VAL A 154 -11.88 -13.44 16.52
N GLY A 155 -11.02 -12.81 15.75
CA GLY A 155 -9.61 -12.61 16.06
C GLY A 155 -9.38 -11.45 17.03
N PHE A 156 -10.05 -10.32 16.78
CA PHE A 156 -9.99 -9.15 17.64
C PHE A 156 -11.26 -8.29 17.56
N LEU A 157 -11.47 -7.48 18.59
CA LEU A 157 -12.42 -6.38 18.63
C LEU A 157 -11.66 -5.09 18.94
N TRP A 158 -11.89 -4.03 18.18
CA TRP A 158 -11.30 -2.72 18.44
C TRP A 158 -12.38 -1.65 18.40
N GLU A 159 -12.27 -0.67 19.29
CA GLU A 159 -13.18 0.47 19.36
C GLU A 159 -12.39 1.78 19.47
N GLY A 160 -12.91 2.86 18.88
CA GLY A 160 -12.33 4.18 18.96
C GLY A 160 -13.37 5.30 18.84
N GLY A 161 -13.03 6.47 19.36
CA GLY A 161 -13.92 7.63 19.39
C GLY A 161 -14.76 7.75 20.67
N ASP A 162 -15.87 8.50 20.62
CA ASP A 162 -16.72 8.83 21.77
C ASP A 162 -18.17 8.40 21.54
N MET A 163 -18.53 7.23 22.06
CA MET A 163 -19.90 6.70 21.97
C MET A 163 -20.92 7.57 22.69
N ALA A 164 -20.57 8.19 23.80
CA ALA A 164 -21.51 9.03 24.55
C ALA A 164 -21.86 10.31 23.77
N ALA A 165 -20.85 10.91 23.13
CA ALA A 165 -21.06 12.05 22.23
C ALA A 165 -21.92 11.65 21.01
N VAL A 166 -21.69 10.48 20.41
CA VAL A 166 -22.50 9.96 19.29
C VAL A 166 -23.96 9.74 19.73
N VAL A 167 -24.20 9.09 20.87
CA VAL A 167 -25.56 8.89 21.42
C VAL A 167 -26.28 10.23 21.63
N THR A 168 -25.57 11.25 22.09
CA THR A 168 -26.14 12.60 22.25
C THR A 168 -26.47 13.20 20.89
N ALA A 169 -25.55 13.15 19.92
CA ALA A 169 -25.77 13.64 18.56
C ALA A 169 -26.98 12.97 17.89
N PHE A 170 -27.15 11.65 18.09
CA PHE A 170 -28.27 10.89 17.53
C PHE A 170 -29.64 11.27 18.15
N ARG A 171 -29.65 11.66 19.42
CA ARG A 171 -30.88 12.16 20.07
C ARG A 171 -31.27 13.56 19.59
N GLU A 172 -30.31 14.39 19.23
CA GLU A 172 -30.48 15.74 18.74
C GLU A 172 -30.74 15.82 17.24
N ALA A 173 -30.50 14.72 16.52
CA ALA A 173 -30.63 14.66 15.07
C ALA A 173 -32.10 14.76 14.63
N GLU A 174 -32.35 15.53 13.58
CA GLU A 174 -33.60 15.53 12.83
C GLU A 174 -33.66 14.39 11.81
N HIS A 175 -32.47 14.02 11.27
CA HIS A 175 -32.31 12.98 10.26
C HIS A 175 -31.25 11.99 10.67
N LEU A 176 -31.57 10.69 10.50
CA LEU A 176 -30.63 9.59 10.58
C LEU A 176 -30.58 8.91 9.22
N VAL A 177 -29.39 8.76 8.69
CA VAL A 177 -29.11 8.10 7.40
C VAL A 177 -28.14 6.96 7.62
N GLU A 178 -28.54 5.77 7.23
CA GLU A 178 -27.75 4.56 7.37
C GLU A 178 -27.33 4.00 6.02
N ILE A 179 -26.23 3.25 5.98
CA ILE A 179 -25.79 2.50 4.80
C ILE A 179 -25.03 1.24 5.20
N ASP A 180 -25.27 0.18 4.45
CA ASP A 180 -24.41 -1.00 4.44
C ASP A 180 -23.58 -0.98 3.16
N VAL A 181 -22.27 -1.18 3.27
CA VAL A 181 -21.35 -1.25 2.13
C VAL A 181 -20.42 -2.43 2.24
N ILE A 182 -20.08 -3.01 1.09
CA ILE A 182 -19.07 -4.07 0.96
C ILE A 182 -17.88 -3.52 0.18
N ASN A 183 -16.72 -3.60 0.77
CA ASN A 183 -15.45 -3.46 0.07
C ASN A 183 -14.99 -4.85 -0.36
N ASN A 184 -15.14 -5.15 -1.64
CA ASN A 184 -14.79 -6.45 -2.20
C ASN A 184 -13.29 -6.77 -2.06
N ARG A 185 -12.98 -8.05 -1.90
CA ARG A 185 -11.61 -8.56 -1.84
C ARG A 185 -10.90 -8.36 -3.17
N VAL A 186 -9.64 -7.92 -3.13
CA VAL A 186 -8.78 -7.75 -4.30
C VAL A 186 -7.40 -8.37 -4.10
N ALA A 187 -6.82 -8.91 -5.17
CA ALA A 187 -5.43 -9.34 -5.21
C ALA A 187 -4.56 -8.19 -5.72
N ASN A 188 -3.36 -8.04 -5.16
CA ASN A 188 -2.45 -6.93 -5.52
C ASN A 188 -1.94 -7.02 -6.97
N ALA A 189 -1.87 -8.23 -7.52
CA ALA A 189 -1.55 -8.55 -8.91
C ALA A 189 -0.33 -7.80 -9.49
N SER A 190 0.73 -7.60 -8.68
CA SER A 190 2.01 -7.03 -9.16
C SER A 190 2.51 -7.77 -10.39
N ILE A 191 3.05 -7.07 -11.39
CA ILE A 191 3.52 -7.70 -12.63
C ILE A 191 4.64 -8.72 -12.34
N GLU A 192 5.62 -8.34 -11.53
CA GLU A 192 6.60 -9.27 -10.98
C GLU A 192 5.95 -10.09 -9.85
N CYS A 193 5.89 -11.42 -10.01
CA CYS A 193 5.54 -12.32 -8.92
C CYS A 193 6.61 -12.28 -7.82
N ARG A 194 6.31 -12.87 -6.64
CA ARG A 194 7.31 -12.99 -5.57
C ARG A 194 8.42 -13.93 -5.98
N GLY A 195 9.63 -13.65 -5.49
CA GLY A 195 10.80 -14.51 -5.68
C GLY A 195 11.76 -14.35 -4.52
N ALA A 196 12.58 -15.38 -4.31
CA ALA A 196 13.60 -15.40 -3.28
C ALA A 196 14.78 -16.30 -3.68
N ILE A 197 16.01 -15.87 -3.36
CA ILE A 197 17.22 -16.66 -3.50
C ILE A 197 17.96 -16.63 -2.16
N GLY A 198 18.10 -17.77 -1.52
CA GLY A 198 18.86 -17.93 -0.28
C GLY A 198 20.30 -18.35 -0.55
N LEU A 199 21.25 -17.70 0.11
CA LEU A 199 22.65 -18.07 0.15
C LEU A 199 23.12 -18.16 1.59
N HIS A 200 24.08 -19.06 1.86
CA HIS A 200 24.72 -19.17 3.16
C HIS A 200 26.21 -19.41 3.04
N ASP A 201 27.00 -18.58 3.69
CA ASP A 201 28.45 -18.76 3.80
C ASP A 201 28.76 -19.55 5.07
N GLN A 202 29.24 -20.77 4.88
CA GLN A 202 29.58 -21.69 5.96
C GLN A 202 30.73 -21.17 6.84
N THR A 203 31.63 -20.33 6.31
CA THR A 203 32.80 -19.82 7.03
C THR A 203 32.38 -18.66 7.97
N SER A 204 31.72 -17.66 7.45
CA SER A 204 31.25 -16.49 8.24
C SER A 204 29.96 -16.74 8.99
N LYS A 205 29.25 -17.84 8.71
CA LYS A 205 27.91 -18.16 9.21
C LYS A 205 26.86 -17.11 8.86
N ARG A 206 27.09 -16.34 7.82
CA ARG A 206 26.15 -15.32 7.33
C ARG A 206 25.26 -15.86 6.23
N SER A 207 24.02 -15.42 6.26
CA SER A 207 23.02 -15.74 5.25
C SER A 207 22.63 -14.49 4.48
N THR A 208 22.53 -14.62 3.16
CA THR A 208 22.07 -13.54 2.28
C THR A 208 20.78 -13.97 1.60
N LEU A 209 19.77 -13.11 1.67
CA LEU A 209 18.50 -13.27 0.96
C LEU A 209 18.39 -12.20 -0.12
N TYR A 210 18.33 -12.64 -1.39
CA TYR A 210 17.87 -11.81 -2.50
C TYR A 210 16.37 -12.01 -2.66
N THR A 211 15.60 -10.92 -2.70
CA THR A 211 14.14 -11.03 -2.82
C THR A 211 13.51 -9.76 -3.35
N ALA A 212 12.29 -9.86 -3.85
CA ALA A 212 11.44 -8.69 -4.14
C ALA A 212 10.63 -8.33 -2.90
N SER A 213 10.97 -7.22 -2.24
CA SER A 213 10.28 -6.74 -1.04
C SER A 213 10.27 -5.21 -0.95
N GLN A 214 9.29 -4.67 -0.26
CA GLN A 214 9.19 -3.24 0.07
C GLN A 214 9.97 -2.88 1.35
N MET A 215 10.35 -3.87 2.17
CA MET A 215 10.72 -3.70 3.58
C MET A 215 12.03 -4.42 3.93
N PRO A 216 13.21 -4.01 3.41
CA PRO A 216 14.46 -4.77 3.60
C PRO A 216 14.84 -4.98 5.07
N HIS A 217 14.82 -3.93 5.92
CA HIS A 217 15.22 -4.04 7.33
C HIS A 217 14.18 -4.76 8.20
N PRO A 218 12.84 -4.50 8.09
CA PRO A 218 11.84 -5.32 8.74
C PRO A 218 11.97 -6.81 8.39
N LEU A 219 12.22 -7.13 7.11
CA LEU A 219 12.42 -8.51 6.66
C LEU A 219 13.66 -9.16 7.31
N ARG A 220 14.76 -8.41 7.49
CA ARG A 220 15.94 -8.88 8.23
C ARG A 220 15.61 -9.22 9.68
N LYS A 221 14.80 -8.36 10.33
CA LYS A 221 14.33 -8.57 11.71
C LYS A 221 13.43 -9.80 11.80
N ASP A 222 12.53 -10.01 10.84
CA ASP A 222 11.63 -11.16 10.80
C ASP A 222 12.43 -12.48 10.62
N LEU A 223 13.44 -12.49 9.74
CA LEU A 223 14.35 -13.64 9.63
C LEU A 223 15.08 -13.92 10.94
N ALA A 224 15.61 -12.90 11.60
CA ALA A 224 16.28 -13.05 12.88
C ALA A 224 15.36 -13.71 13.94
N ALA A 225 14.09 -13.34 13.96
CA ALA A 225 13.08 -13.93 14.85
C ALA A 225 12.75 -15.39 14.49
N ILE A 226 12.59 -15.71 13.18
CA ILE A 226 12.29 -17.08 12.74
C ILE A 226 13.45 -18.05 13.01
N PHE A 227 14.68 -17.59 12.82
CA PHE A 227 15.88 -18.42 13.04
C PHE A 227 16.40 -18.39 14.48
N ASP A 228 15.83 -17.57 15.35
CA ASP A 228 16.31 -17.29 16.72
C ASP A 228 17.80 -16.87 16.71
N GLU A 229 18.17 -15.99 15.81
CA GLU A 229 19.55 -15.52 15.61
C GLU A 229 19.63 -13.98 15.54
N PRO A 230 20.82 -13.39 15.84
CA PRO A 230 21.02 -11.96 15.72
C PRO A 230 20.86 -11.45 14.27
N GLU A 231 20.25 -10.27 14.10
CA GLU A 231 20.05 -9.63 12.78
C GLU A 231 21.32 -9.50 11.94
N LYS A 232 22.48 -9.31 12.58
CA LYS A 232 23.79 -9.20 11.89
C LYS A 232 24.19 -10.43 11.10
N ASN A 233 23.57 -11.59 11.37
CA ASN A 233 23.81 -12.82 10.64
C ASN A 233 23.08 -12.86 9.29
N PHE A 234 22.21 -11.88 9.03
CA PHE A 234 21.39 -11.80 7.84
C PHE A 234 21.68 -10.54 7.04
N GLN A 235 21.82 -10.70 5.74
CA GLN A 235 21.85 -9.63 4.77
C GLN A 235 20.63 -9.75 3.84
N ILE A 236 19.94 -8.65 3.62
CA ILE A 236 18.87 -8.55 2.62
C ILE A 236 19.36 -7.71 1.46
N LEU A 237 19.21 -8.23 0.25
CA LEU A 237 19.55 -7.56 -0.99
C LEU A 237 18.32 -7.53 -1.90
N ILE A 238 17.89 -6.32 -2.26
CA ILE A 238 16.76 -6.08 -3.13
C ILE A 238 17.24 -5.22 -4.30
N GLY A 239 17.08 -5.74 -5.51
CA GLY A 239 17.33 -5.02 -6.74
C GLY A 239 16.09 -4.24 -7.21
N ASP A 240 15.80 -4.33 -8.52
CA ASP A 240 14.56 -3.79 -9.05
C ASP A 240 13.36 -4.62 -8.58
N VAL A 241 12.24 -3.95 -8.34
CA VAL A 241 10.98 -4.59 -7.92
C VAL A 241 9.87 -4.19 -8.87
N GLY A 242 9.24 -5.18 -9.50
CA GLY A 242 8.18 -5.02 -10.48
C GLY A 242 6.78 -4.82 -9.89
N GLY A 243 6.67 -3.87 -8.95
CA GLY A 243 5.46 -3.57 -8.20
C GLY A 243 5.40 -4.29 -6.86
N GLY A 244 4.72 -3.66 -5.90
CA GLY A 244 4.52 -4.22 -4.56
C GLY A 244 3.12 -3.92 -4.02
N PHE A 245 2.69 -2.65 -4.06
CA PHE A 245 1.36 -2.14 -3.70
C PHE A 245 0.83 -2.58 -2.33
N GLY A 246 1.73 -3.11 -1.47
CA GLY A 246 1.41 -3.63 -0.15
C GLY A 246 1.66 -5.13 -0.01
N SER A 247 1.45 -5.98 -1.02
CA SER A 247 1.65 -7.43 -0.90
C SER A 247 3.09 -7.84 -0.58
N LYS A 248 4.08 -7.03 -0.98
CA LYS A 248 5.50 -7.29 -0.70
C LYS A 248 5.99 -6.58 0.59
N ASN A 249 5.07 -6.16 1.47
CA ASN A 249 5.42 -5.51 2.75
C ASN A 249 5.75 -6.50 3.86
N SER A 250 5.00 -7.59 3.95
CA SER A 250 5.14 -8.61 4.99
C SER A 250 5.97 -9.78 4.49
N MET A 251 6.51 -10.55 5.42
CA MET A 251 7.29 -11.75 5.10
C MET A 251 6.38 -12.89 4.66
N TYR A 252 6.93 -13.76 3.80
CA TYR A 252 6.31 -14.98 3.31
C TYR A 252 7.17 -16.21 3.64
N VAL A 253 6.52 -17.36 3.72
CA VAL A 253 7.16 -18.62 4.11
C VAL A 253 8.33 -19.00 3.19
N GLU A 254 8.18 -18.75 1.89
CA GLU A 254 9.17 -19.11 0.89
C GLU A 254 10.52 -18.39 1.10
N GLN A 255 10.50 -17.16 1.58
CA GLN A 255 11.72 -16.37 1.85
C GLN A 255 12.56 -16.99 2.98
N ALA A 256 11.91 -17.43 4.06
CA ALA A 256 12.60 -18.13 5.15
C ALA A 256 13.07 -19.52 4.72
N LEU A 257 12.23 -20.26 4.02
CA LEU A 257 12.48 -21.66 3.67
C LEU A 257 13.58 -21.83 2.63
N VAL A 258 13.68 -20.96 1.60
CA VAL A 258 14.81 -21.02 0.66
C VAL A 258 16.13 -20.67 1.32
N LEU A 259 16.12 -19.75 2.28
CA LEU A 259 17.31 -19.40 3.04
C LEU A 259 17.74 -20.52 3.97
N TRP A 260 16.80 -21.19 4.65
CA TRP A 260 17.04 -22.36 5.47
C TRP A 260 17.56 -23.53 4.63
N ALA A 261 16.94 -23.83 3.49
CA ALA A 261 17.38 -24.89 2.58
C ALA A 261 18.81 -24.65 2.06
N ALA A 262 19.16 -23.39 1.75
CA ALA A 262 20.52 -23.04 1.35
C ALA A 262 21.55 -23.32 2.44
N ARG A 263 21.20 -23.10 3.73
CA ARG A 263 22.05 -23.47 4.87
C ARG A 263 22.25 -25.00 4.97
N MET A 264 21.14 -25.74 4.86
CA MET A 264 21.16 -27.20 5.00
C MET A 264 21.95 -27.88 3.90
N LEU A 265 21.84 -27.37 2.67
CA LEU A 265 22.45 -28.02 1.48
C LEU A 265 23.82 -27.42 1.07
N GLY A 266 24.21 -26.27 1.68
CA GLY A 266 25.48 -25.61 1.34
C GLY A 266 25.53 -25.07 -0.09
N ARG A 267 24.39 -24.87 -0.75
CA ARG A 267 24.24 -24.40 -2.14
C ARG A 267 23.18 -23.28 -2.19
N PRO A 268 23.30 -22.32 -3.11
CA PRO A 268 22.22 -21.34 -3.33
C PRO A 268 20.91 -22.04 -3.68
N VAL A 269 19.78 -21.53 -3.14
CA VAL A 269 18.43 -22.05 -3.44
C VAL A 269 17.57 -20.90 -3.96
N LYS A 270 17.01 -21.06 -5.16
CA LYS A 270 16.12 -20.09 -5.81
C LYS A 270 14.71 -20.63 -5.87
N TRP A 271 13.75 -19.74 -5.61
CA TRP A 271 12.32 -19.93 -5.88
C TRP A 271 11.76 -18.70 -6.56
N ILE A 272 10.95 -18.89 -7.58
CA ILE A 272 10.17 -17.85 -8.24
C ILE A 272 8.72 -18.33 -8.32
N GLY A 273 7.79 -17.53 -7.78
CA GLY A 273 6.37 -17.80 -7.89
C GLY A 273 5.84 -17.55 -9.30
N ASN A 274 4.94 -18.39 -9.76
CA ASN A 274 4.19 -18.12 -10.98
C ASN A 274 2.92 -17.30 -10.69
N ARG A 275 2.19 -16.89 -11.73
CA ARG A 275 1.00 -16.05 -11.58
C ARG A 275 -0.14 -16.76 -10.82
N SER A 276 -0.35 -18.04 -11.04
CA SER A 276 -1.38 -18.81 -10.35
C SER A 276 -1.04 -19.00 -8.87
N ASP A 277 0.24 -19.26 -8.55
CA ASP A 277 0.71 -19.24 -7.16
C ASP A 277 0.47 -17.89 -6.50
N ALA A 278 0.78 -16.78 -7.18
CA ALA A 278 0.60 -15.45 -6.63
C ALA A 278 -0.87 -15.19 -6.24
N PHE A 279 -1.84 -15.63 -7.06
CA PHE A 279 -3.26 -15.44 -6.75
C PHE A 279 -3.75 -16.23 -5.52
N ILE A 280 -3.15 -17.35 -5.20
CA ILE A 280 -3.59 -18.20 -4.07
C ILE A 280 -2.66 -18.12 -2.84
N THR A 281 -1.55 -17.38 -2.93
CA THR A 281 -0.56 -17.29 -1.83
C THR A 281 -0.17 -15.88 -1.45
N ASP A 282 -0.25 -14.89 -2.37
CA ASP A 282 -0.01 -13.49 -2.02
C ASP A 282 -1.16 -12.99 -1.14
N TYR A 283 -0.82 -12.25 -0.08
CA TYR A 283 -1.85 -11.67 0.79
C TYR A 283 -2.76 -10.74 -0.01
N HIS A 284 -4.08 -10.91 0.16
CA HIS A 284 -5.09 -10.09 -0.49
C HIS A 284 -5.34 -8.79 0.27
N GLY A 285 -5.99 -7.82 -0.38
CA GLY A 285 -6.40 -6.56 0.24
C GLY A 285 -7.91 -6.43 0.39
N ARG A 286 -8.34 -5.46 1.20
CA ARG A 286 -9.75 -5.13 1.44
C ARG A 286 -10.51 -6.25 2.13
N ASP A 287 -11.74 -6.55 1.65
CA ASP A 287 -12.65 -7.59 2.15
C ASP A 287 -13.23 -7.24 3.52
N ASN A 288 -14.00 -6.17 3.55
CA ASN A 288 -14.78 -5.80 4.73
C ASN A 288 -16.22 -5.44 4.39
N ALA A 289 -17.09 -5.67 5.36
CA ALA A 289 -18.49 -5.24 5.37
C ALA A 289 -18.67 -4.21 6.48
N THR A 290 -19.25 -3.06 6.15
CA THR A 290 -19.37 -1.95 7.08
C THR A 290 -20.80 -1.42 7.09
N HIS A 291 -21.38 -1.31 8.28
CA HIS A 291 -22.60 -0.56 8.56
C HIS A 291 -22.22 0.80 9.11
N ALA A 292 -22.88 1.88 8.64
CA ALA A 292 -22.68 3.20 9.19
C ALA A 292 -23.95 4.01 9.24
N GLU A 293 -24.05 4.85 10.27
CA GLU A 293 -25.17 5.75 10.50
C GLU A 293 -24.65 7.18 10.68
N LEU A 294 -25.23 8.14 9.94
CA LEU A 294 -24.92 9.57 10.01
C LEU A 294 -26.10 10.34 10.59
N ALA A 295 -25.86 11.05 11.68
CA ALA A 295 -26.82 11.95 12.30
C ALA A 295 -26.65 13.37 11.74
N LEU A 296 -27.76 13.98 11.29
CA LEU A 296 -27.78 15.34 10.75
C LEU A 296 -28.86 16.18 11.42
N ASP A 297 -28.61 17.48 11.51
CA ASP A 297 -29.65 18.44 11.90
C ASP A 297 -30.62 18.74 10.74
N LYS A 298 -31.67 19.50 11.01
CA LYS A 298 -32.67 19.93 10.02
C LYS A 298 -32.06 20.63 8.79
N SER A 299 -30.91 21.27 8.96
CA SER A 299 -30.20 22.01 7.91
C SER A 299 -29.19 21.15 7.13
N GLY A 300 -28.97 19.90 7.53
CA GLY A 300 -27.99 19.01 6.93
C GLY A 300 -26.56 19.17 7.49
N ASN A 301 -26.36 19.80 8.65
CA ASN A 301 -25.06 19.76 9.31
C ASN A 301 -24.85 18.38 9.94
N PHE A 302 -23.64 17.84 9.83
CA PHE A 302 -23.27 16.58 10.45
C PHE A 302 -23.13 16.76 11.96
N LEU A 303 -23.80 15.91 12.73
CA LEU A 303 -23.76 15.90 14.18
C LEU A 303 -22.96 14.73 14.74
N GLY A 304 -23.12 13.56 14.15
CA GLY A 304 -22.44 12.36 14.62
C GLY A 304 -22.37 11.24 13.59
N LEU A 305 -21.36 10.39 13.71
CA LEU A 305 -21.12 9.23 12.85
C LEU A 305 -20.87 8.00 13.72
N LEU A 306 -21.65 6.95 13.49
CA LEU A 306 -21.44 5.60 14.05
C LEU A 306 -21.01 4.66 12.94
N VAL A 307 -19.93 3.86 13.17
CA VAL A 307 -19.42 2.89 12.22
C VAL A 307 -19.22 1.55 12.91
N ASP A 308 -19.68 0.48 12.26
CA ASP A 308 -19.51 -0.92 12.68
C ASP A 308 -18.95 -1.72 11.51
N GLU A 309 -17.65 -2.05 11.58
CA GLU A 309 -16.92 -2.73 10.52
C GLU A 309 -16.61 -4.18 10.91
N THR A 310 -16.86 -5.10 9.98
CA THR A 310 -16.38 -6.48 10.05
C THR A 310 -15.38 -6.70 8.93
N ALA A 311 -14.14 -6.99 9.29
CA ALA A 311 -13.01 -7.15 8.37
C ALA A 311 -12.53 -8.60 8.33
N ASN A 312 -12.25 -9.11 7.13
CA ASN A 312 -11.71 -10.44 6.94
C ASN A 312 -10.20 -10.48 7.17
N LEU A 313 -9.75 -11.41 8.00
CA LEU A 313 -8.32 -11.66 8.28
C LEU A 313 -7.76 -12.81 7.44
N GLY A 314 -8.63 -13.58 6.77
CA GLY A 314 -8.27 -14.87 6.20
C GLY A 314 -8.01 -15.91 7.29
N ALA A 315 -7.22 -16.94 6.97
CA ALA A 315 -6.98 -18.05 7.89
C ALA A 315 -6.01 -17.72 9.04
N TYR A 316 -5.16 -16.72 8.85
CA TYR A 316 -4.15 -16.25 9.78
C TYR A 316 -4.08 -14.72 9.77
N ILE A 317 -3.53 -14.14 10.82
CA ILE A 317 -3.12 -12.74 10.76
C ILE A 317 -1.74 -12.69 10.10
N SER A 318 -1.66 -12.06 8.92
CA SER A 318 -0.40 -11.76 8.26
C SER A 318 0.41 -10.71 9.03
N GLY A 319 1.63 -10.42 8.63
CA GLY A 319 2.48 -9.45 9.32
C GLY A 319 1.77 -8.15 9.69
N ARG A 320 0.92 -7.61 8.80
CA ARG A 320 0.17 -6.36 8.99
C ARG A 320 -1.33 -6.50 8.70
N GLY A 321 -1.88 -7.71 8.69
CA GLY A 321 -3.27 -7.99 8.32
C GLY A 321 -4.31 -7.25 9.17
N ALA A 322 -4.03 -7.09 10.45
CA ALA A 322 -4.90 -6.33 11.35
C ALA A 322 -4.77 -4.80 11.21
N MET A 323 -3.82 -4.29 10.38
CA MET A 323 -3.56 -2.86 10.25
C MET A 323 -4.64 -2.12 9.46
N SER A 324 -5.01 -2.63 8.27
CA SER A 324 -5.92 -1.93 7.36
C SER A 324 -7.26 -1.57 8.00
N PRO A 325 -7.96 -2.50 8.66
CA PRO A 325 -9.29 -2.21 9.23
C PRO A 325 -9.25 -1.23 10.42
N VAL A 326 -8.11 -1.07 11.11
CA VAL A 326 -7.99 -0.20 12.28
C VAL A 326 -7.30 1.13 11.94
N ASN A 327 -6.32 1.10 11.03
CA ASN A 327 -5.43 2.24 10.75
C ASN A 327 -6.13 3.41 10.04
N ASN A 328 -7.25 3.16 9.36
CA ASN A 328 -8.05 4.20 8.67
C ASN A 328 -8.95 4.99 9.61
N GLN A 329 -9.34 4.40 10.75
CA GLN A 329 -10.38 4.94 11.62
C GLN A 329 -10.11 6.37 12.11
N PRO A 330 -8.87 6.75 12.50
CA PRO A 330 -8.59 8.12 12.88
C PRO A 330 -8.89 9.18 11.80
N ALA A 331 -8.99 8.77 10.54
CA ALA A 331 -9.24 9.67 9.42
C ALA A 331 -10.72 9.73 8.97
N LEU A 332 -11.67 9.07 9.66
CA LEU A 332 -13.10 9.05 9.29
C LEU A 332 -13.81 10.42 9.32
N ALA A 333 -13.19 11.46 9.88
CA ALA A 333 -13.69 12.83 9.72
C ALA A 333 -13.44 13.35 8.29
N TRP A 334 -12.37 12.87 7.63
CA TRP A 334 -11.91 13.32 6.32
C TRP A 334 -11.92 14.84 6.17
N THR A 335 -12.46 15.34 5.05
CA THR A 335 -12.55 16.78 4.80
C THR A 335 -13.72 17.46 5.53
N TYR A 336 -14.47 16.73 6.39
CA TYR A 336 -15.73 17.21 6.96
C TYR A 336 -15.68 17.44 8.46
N LYS A 337 -16.48 18.41 8.92
CA LYS A 337 -16.70 18.67 10.35
C LYS A 337 -17.78 17.70 10.88
N THR A 338 -17.34 16.59 11.47
CA THR A 338 -18.23 15.66 12.16
C THR A 338 -17.85 15.66 13.63
N PRO A 339 -18.63 16.31 14.52
CA PRO A 339 -18.24 16.57 15.91
C PRO A 339 -18.07 15.32 16.77
N ALA A 340 -18.90 14.30 16.54
CA ALA A 340 -18.89 13.05 17.29
C ALA A 340 -18.72 11.85 16.35
N ILE A 341 -17.73 11.02 16.61
CA ILE A 341 -17.48 9.80 15.83
C ILE A 341 -17.20 8.65 16.80
N HIS A 342 -17.84 7.51 16.56
CA HIS A 342 -17.50 6.25 17.23
C HIS A 342 -17.43 5.13 16.22
N VAL A 343 -16.43 4.26 16.38
CA VAL A 343 -16.14 3.17 15.46
C VAL A 343 -15.89 1.88 16.22
N ARG A 344 -16.50 0.80 15.77
CA ARG A 344 -16.17 -0.58 16.17
C ARG A 344 -15.64 -1.34 14.99
N VAL A 345 -14.60 -2.14 15.21
CA VAL A 345 -14.00 -3.03 14.21
C VAL A 345 -13.91 -4.43 14.77
N ARG A 346 -14.43 -5.39 14.01
CA ARG A 346 -14.33 -6.82 14.29
C ARG A 346 -13.48 -7.49 13.23
N GLY A 347 -12.32 -8.05 13.61
CA GLY A 347 -11.49 -8.88 12.73
C GLY A 347 -11.93 -10.33 12.79
N MET A 348 -12.26 -10.93 11.62
CA MET A 348 -12.82 -12.28 11.52
C MET A 348 -11.90 -13.22 10.76
N PHE A 349 -11.73 -14.46 11.26
CA PHE A 349 -11.06 -15.53 10.53
C PHE A 349 -11.99 -16.21 9.53
N THR A 350 -11.45 -16.52 8.34
CA THR A 350 -12.13 -17.30 7.29
C THR A 350 -11.16 -18.27 6.63
N ASN A 351 -11.67 -19.31 5.97
CA ASN A 351 -10.86 -20.28 5.20
C ASN A 351 -10.44 -19.71 3.84
N THR A 352 -9.77 -18.55 3.87
CA THR A 352 -9.23 -17.87 2.70
C THR A 352 -7.77 -17.46 2.93
N VAL A 353 -7.05 -17.12 1.87
CA VAL A 353 -5.70 -16.56 2.02
C VAL A 353 -5.74 -15.35 2.98
N PRO A 354 -4.73 -15.14 3.83
CA PRO A 354 -4.70 -13.98 4.72
C PRO A 354 -4.82 -12.66 3.98
N THR A 355 -5.46 -11.67 4.60
CA THR A 355 -5.46 -10.28 4.13
C THR A 355 -4.27 -9.52 4.70
N ASP A 356 -3.81 -8.51 3.98
CA ASP A 356 -2.78 -7.57 4.42
C ASP A 356 -3.03 -6.19 3.80
N VAL A 357 -2.09 -5.27 3.98
CA VAL A 357 -2.18 -3.94 3.41
C VAL A 357 -2.19 -3.98 1.88
N TYR A 358 -3.12 -3.25 1.30
CA TYR A 358 -3.17 -2.94 -0.13
C TYR A 358 -3.23 -1.43 -0.31
N ARG A 359 -2.69 -0.89 -1.39
CA ARG A 359 -2.53 0.56 -1.66
C ARG A 359 -3.65 1.40 -1.07
N GLY A 360 -3.34 2.24 -0.09
CA GLY A 360 -4.29 3.00 0.72
C GLY A 360 -4.56 2.43 2.12
N ALA A 361 -4.41 1.11 2.35
CA ALA A 361 -4.42 0.43 3.65
C ALA A 361 -5.55 0.89 4.59
N GLY A 362 -6.80 0.72 4.17
CA GLY A 362 -8.02 1.06 4.91
C GLY A 362 -8.59 2.45 4.60
N ARG A 363 -7.80 3.37 4.06
CA ARG A 363 -8.29 4.71 3.67
C ARG A 363 -9.28 4.69 2.51
N PRO A 364 -9.07 3.95 1.41
CA PRO A 364 -10.06 3.81 0.35
C PRO A 364 -11.40 3.26 0.86
N GLU A 365 -11.36 2.31 1.80
CA GLU A 365 -12.53 1.70 2.40
C GLU A 365 -13.36 2.72 3.18
N ALA A 366 -12.71 3.52 4.01
CA ALA A 366 -13.39 4.55 4.81
C ALA A 366 -13.91 5.72 3.96
N ILE A 367 -13.16 6.14 2.93
CA ILE A 367 -13.60 7.19 2.00
C ILE A 367 -14.80 6.69 1.20
N TYR A 368 -14.78 5.45 0.73
CA TYR A 368 -15.90 4.84 0.03
C TYR A 368 -17.17 4.85 0.90
N LEU A 369 -17.06 4.38 2.14
CA LEU A 369 -18.15 4.40 3.10
C LEU A 369 -18.75 5.80 3.24
N LEU A 370 -17.92 6.78 3.59
CA LEU A 370 -18.37 8.12 3.95
C LEU A 370 -18.96 8.87 2.75
N GLU A 371 -18.29 8.81 1.59
CA GLU A 371 -18.75 9.53 0.39
C GLU A 371 -20.03 8.91 -0.20
N ARG A 372 -20.25 7.59 -0.02
CA ARG A 372 -21.54 6.94 -0.33
C ARG A 372 -22.64 7.33 0.65
N LEU A 373 -22.31 7.39 1.92
CA LEU A 373 -23.26 7.78 2.98
C LEU A 373 -23.73 9.24 2.79
N ILE A 374 -22.81 10.15 2.43
CA ILE A 374 -23.12 11.56 2.15
C ILE A 374 -24.00 11.69 0.90
N ASP A 375 -23.74 10.98 -0.19
CA ASP A 375 -24.62 10.98 -1.37
C ASP A 375 -26.02 10.46 -1.02
N LYS A 376 -26.12 9.38 -0.24
CA LYS A 376 -27.39 8.85 0.21
C LYS A 376 -28.14 9.85 1.11
N ALA A 377 -27.42 10.56 1.98
CA ALA A 377 -28.00 11.61 2.82
C ALA A 377 -28.53 12.78 1.99
N ALA A 378 -27.80 13.22 0.98
CA ALA A 378 -28.22 14.25 0.05
C ALA A 378 -29.55 13.90 -0.64
N ASP A 379 -29.65 12.66 -1.14
CA ASP A 379 -30.88 12.15 -1.78
C ASP A 379 -32.06 12.10 -0.80
N GLN A 380 -31.85 11.58 0.43
CA GLN A 380 -32.91 11.45 1.42
C GLN A 380 -33.41 12.80 1.95
N LEU A 381 -32.52 13.76 2.11
CA LEU A 381 -32.84 15.11 2.57
C LEU A 381 -33.31 16.02 1.43
N ASN A 382 -33.23 15.55 0.18
CA ASN A 382 -33.47 16.37 -1.01
C ASN A 382 -32.62 17.66 -1.02
N ILE A 383 -31.36 17.54 -0.62
CA ILE A 383 -30.35 18.59 -0.67
C ILE A 383 -29.39 18.25 -1.82
N ASP A 384 -28.95 19.28 -2.56
CA ASP A 384 -27.91 19.06 -3.57
C ASP A 384 -26.66 18.46 -2.94
N ARG A 385 -26.09 17.40 -3.57
CA ARG A 385 -24.97 16.65 -3.00
C ARG A 385 -23.66 17.45 -2.91
N VAL A 386 -23.51 18.48 -3.76
CA VAL A 386 -22.38 19.41 -3.67
C VAL A 386 -22.60 20.35 -2.47
N GLU A 387 -23.81 20.90 -2.33
CA GLU A 387 -24.17 21.81 -1.24
C GLU A 387 -24.12 21.13 0.13
N LEU A 388 -24.52 19.86 0.24
CA LEU A 388 -24.40 19.10 1.48
C LEU A 388 -22.94 18.94 1.91
N ARG A 389 -22.03 18.65 0.94
CA ARG A 389 -20.58 18.58 1.18
C ARG A 389 -20.02 19.94 1.57
N ARG A 390 -20.32 20.99 0.81
CA ARG A 390 -19.84 22.36 1.03
C ARG A 390 -20.18 22.86 2.44
N LYS A 391 -21.40 22.61 2.89
CA LYS A 391 -21.87 22.96 4.24
C LYS A 391 -21.00 22.35 5.34
N ASN A 392 -20.51 21.14 5.14
CA ASN A 392 -19.80 20.37 6.16
C ASN A 392 -18.26 20.35 5.97
N ILE A 393 -17.74 20.87 4.87
CA ILE A 393 -16.29 20.96 4.63
C ILE A 393 -15.61 21.78 5.75
N ILE A 394 -14.43 21.35 6.16
CA ILE A 394 -13.54 22.09 7.07
C ILE A 394 -12.97 23.29 6.31
N PRO A 395 -13.30 24.54 6.68
CA PRO A 395 -12.80 25.71 5.98
C PRO A 395 -11.32 25.97 6.31
N PRO A 396 -10.55 26.63 5.42
CA PRO A 396 -9.12 26.88 5.61
C PRO A 396 -8.79 27.64 6.91
N ASN A 397 -9.67 28.56 7.35
CA ASN A 397 -9.48 29.33 8.59
C ASN A 397 -9.71 28.51 9.88
N ALA A 398 -10.19 27.28 9.80
CA ALA A 398 -10.26 26.36 10.92
C ALA A 398 -8.98 25.54 11.12
N LEU A 399 -8.04 25.59 10.19
CA LEU A 399 -6.76 24.89 10.30
C LEU A 399 -5.78 25.63 11.22
N PRO A 400 -5.02 24.94 12.07
CA PRO A 400 -4.99 23.48 12.21
C PRO A 400 -6.25 22.91 12.88
N TYR A 401 -6.86 21.90 12.28
CA TYR A 401 -8.14 21.31 12.74
C TYR A 401 -7.88 19.96 13.43
N LYS A 402 -8.28 19.88 14.70
CA LYS A 402 -8.21 18.64 15.48
C LYS A 402 -9.48 17.81 15.25
N THR A 403 -9.33 16.61 14.69
CA THR A 403 -10.44 15.69 14.45
C THR A 403 -10.88 14.99 15.74
N PRO A 404 -12.14 14.52 15.84
CA PRO A 404 -12.62 13.75 17.00
C PRO A 404 -11.82 12.47 17.29
N LEU A 405 -11.16 11.91 16.28
CA LEU A 405 -10.36 10.70 16.38
C LEU A 405 -8.83 10.96 16.52
N GLY A 406 -8.46 12.22 16.88
CA GLY A 406 -7.12 12.57 17.35
C GLY A 406 -6.11 12.99 16.29
N LEU A 407 -6.48 13.10 15.02
CA LEU A 407 -5.62 13.71 14.00
C LEU A 407 -5.67 15.23 14.07
N THR A 408 -4.61 15.90 13.62
CA THR A 408 -4.58 17.36 13.47
C THR A 408 -4.18 17.71 12.04
N TYR A 409 -5.17 18.13 11.24
CA TYR A 409 -4.92 18.61 9.87
C TYR A 409 -4.28 19.99 9.94
N ASP A 410 -3.12 20.15 9.30
CA ASP A 410 -2.31 21.37 9.39
C ASP A 410 -2.39 22.26 8.15
N SER A 411 -2.84 21.71 7.01
CA SER A 411 -2.90 22.43 5.73
C SER A 411 -3.90 21.78 4.78
N GLY A 412 -4.51 22.59 3.91
CA GLY A 412 -5.41 22.15 2.84
C GLY A 412 -6.45 23.21 2.49
N GLU A 413 -6.85 23.26 1.23
CA GLU A 413 -7.93 24.11 0.71
C GLU A 413 -9.04 23.21 0.12
N PHE A 414 -9.73 22.46 0.99
CA PHE A 414 -10.64 21.38 0.60
C PHE A 414 -11.81 21.86 -0.29
N GLU A 415 -12.41 23.02 0.02
CA GLU A 415 -13.49 23.58 -0.77
C GLU A 415 -12.99 24.06 -2.15
N LYS A 416 -11.80 24.64 -2.21
CA LYS A 416 -11.18 25.07 -3.48
C LYS A 416 -10.92 23.89 -4.41
N ASN A 417 -10.47 22.74 -3.88
CA ASN A 417 -10.31 21.52 -4.67
C ASN A 417 -11.65 21.05 -5.27
N LEU A 418 -12.71 21.11 -4.50
CA LEU A 418 -14.07 20.80 -4.96
C LEU A 418 -14.49 21.78 -6.06
N ASP A 419 -14.37 23.08 -5.84
CA ASP A 419 -14.80 24.14 -6.78
C ASP A 419 -14.04 24.04 -8.11
N GLU A 420 -12.74 23.85 -8.07
CA GLU A 420 -11.91 23.65 -9.26
C GLU A 420 -12.37 22.41 -10.04
N GLY A 421 -12.58 21.28 -9.34
CA GLY A 421 -13.08 20.07 -9.96
C GLY A 421 -14.44 20.23 -10.62
N LEU A 422 -15.40 20.87 -9.95
CA LEU A 422 -16.74 21.14 -10.47
C LEU A 422 -16.69 22.04 -11.73
N SER A 423 -15.83 23.06 -11.71
CA SER A 423 -15.62 23.94 -12.86
C SER A 423 -15.05 23.19 -14.05
N GLN A 424 -13.99 22.42 -13.85
CA GLN A 424 -13.29 21.74 -14.95
C GLN A 424 -14.07 20.60 -15.58
N ILE A 425 -14.87 19.85 -14.78
CA ILE A 425 -15.73 18.79 -15.34
C ILE A 425 -16.99 19.36 -16.01
N ASP A 426 -17.22 20.68 -15.89
CA ASP A 426 -18.46 21.32 -16.33
C ASP A 426 -19.69 20.69 -15.66
N TRP A 427 -19.69 20.72 -14.31
CA TRP A 427 -20.77 20.14 -13.50
C TRP A 427 -22.15 20.68 -13.87
N GLN A 428 -22.26 22.00 -14.13
CA GLN A 428 -23.52 22.65 -14.47
C GLN A 428 -24.06 22.23 -15.85
N GLY A 429 -23.19 21.93 -16.82
CA GLY A 429 -23.58 21.45 -18.15
C GLY A 429 -23.99 19.96 -18.19
N PHE A 430 -23.89 19.25 -17.05
CA PHE A 430 -24.10 17.80 -17.00
C PHE A 430 -25.51 17.36 -17.44
N GLU A 431 -26.57 18.09 -17.04
CA GLU A 431 -27.94 17.71 -17.39
C GLU A 431 -28.19 17.73 -18.92
N SER A 432 -27.56 18.63 -19.65
CA SER A 432 -27.61 18.63 -21.13
C SER A 432 -26.99 17.36 -21.71
N ARG A 433 -25.84 16.93 -21.16
CA ARG A 433 -25.17 15.69 -21.58
C ARG A 433 -25.97 14.44 -21.20
N ARG A 434 -26.69 14.46 -20.05
CA ARG A 434 -27.61 13.38 -19.64
C ARG A 434 -28.76 13.23 -20.65
N VAL A 435 -29.39 14.34 -21.04
CA VAL A 435 -30.45 14.33 -22.05
C VAL A 435 -29.93 13.79 -23.38
N GLU A 436 -28.75 14.18 -23.82
CA GLU A 436 -28.13 13.66 -25.05
C GLU A 436 -27.96 12.12 -24.98
N SER A 437 -27.43 11.58 -23.88
CA SER A 437 -27.29 10.13 -23.72
C SER A 437 -28.65 9.42 -23.73
N ALA A 438 -29.69 10.02 -23.14
CA ALA A 438 -31.03 9.46 -23.14
C ALA A 438 -31.63 9.33 -24.55
N THR A 439 -31.29 10.22 -25.51
CA THR A 439 -31.74 10.07 -26.89
C THR A 439 -31.20 8.81 -27.58
N ARG A 440 -30.09 8.25 -27.06
CA ARG A 440 -29.50 7.00 -27.54
C ARG A 440 -29.93 5.79 -26.69
N GLY A 441 -30.91 5.96 -25.79
CA GLY A 441 -31.34 4.91 -24.85
C GLY A 441 -30.31 4.59 -23.75
N ARG A 442 -29.36 5.50 -23.50
CA ARG A 442 -28.31 5.36 -22.48
C ARG A 442 -28.67 6.13 -21.23
N LYS A 443 -28.09 5.73 -20.09
CA LYS A 443 -28.20 6.44 -18.82
C LYS A 443 -26.84 7.04 -18.48
N ARG A 444 -26.81 8.36 -18.27
CA ARG A 444 -25.58 9.07 -17.89
C ARG A 444 -25.61 9.43 -16.43
N GLY A 445 -24.48 9.28 -15.74
CA GLY A 445 -24.33 9.65 -14.35
C GLY A 445 -23.03 10.38 -14.11
N ILE A 446 -23.03 11.22 -13.07
CA ILE A 446 -21.85 11.94 -12.61
C ILE A 446 -21.70 11.73 -11.11
N GLY A 447 -20.46 11.54 -10.65
CA GLY A 447 -20.14 11.34 -9.24
C GLY A 447 -18.93 12.16 -8.83
N LEU A 448 -18.86 12.44 -7.56
CA LEU A 448 -17.73 13.12 -6.93
C LEU A 448 -17.37 12.45 -5.60
N ALA A 449 -16.13 12.61 -5.17
CA ALA A 449 -15.64 12.19 -3.87
C ALA A 449 -14.51 13.12 -3.42
N ASN A 450 -14.66 13.70 -2.24
CA ASN A 450 -13.58 14.40 -1.57
C ASN A 450 -12.76 13.40 -0.75
N TYR A 451 -11.46 13.68 -0.58
CA TYR A 451 -10.64 12.87 0.28
C TYR A 451 -9.55 13.69 0.98
N VAL A 452 -9.11 13.18 2.11
CA VAL A 452 -7.85 13.53 2.74
C VAL A 452 -7.12 12.23 3.07
N GLU A 453 -5.82 12.19 2.87
CA GLU A 453 -5.00 11.05 3.24
C GLU A 453 -4.03 11.46 4.35
N ARG A 454 -3.58 10.51 5.18
CA ARG A 454 -2.54 10.73 6.18
C ARG A 454 -1.28 9.95 5.82
N CYS A 455 -0.14 10.60 5.82
CA CYS A 455 1.13 10.01 5.42
C CYS A 455 2.25 10.30 6.41
N GLY A 456 3.11 9.34 6.67
CA GLY A 456 4.45 9.55 7.18
C GLY A 456 4.68 9.66 8.69
N HIS A 457 3.68 9.88 9.53
CA HIS A 457 3.90 9.96 10.98
C HIS A 457 4.21 8.58 11.60
N GLY A 458 5.09 8.57 12.61
CA GLY A 458 5.54 7.33 13.26
C GLY A 458 6.63 6.58 12.48
N VAL A 459 7.16 7.16 11.40
CA VAL A 459 8.25 6.60 10.61
C VAL A 459 9.45 7.54 10.67
N THR A 460 10.52 7.11 11.34
CA THR A 460 11.83 7.80 11.33
C THR A 460 12.64 7.31 10.14
N GLN A 461 13.32 8.22 9.45
CA GLN A 461 14.21 7.90 8.34
C GLN A 461 15.58 8.51 8.55
N ASP A 462 16.61 7.67 8.37
CA ASP A 462 18.01 8.05 8.33
C ASP A 462 18.50 8.09 6.90
N VAL A 463 19.38 9.02 6.59
CA VAL A 463 20.06 9.15 5.30
C VAL A 463 21.54 9.42 5.52
N GLU A 464 22.38 8.80 4.72
CA GLU A 464 23.80 9.14 4.60
C GLU A 464 24.06 9.64 3.17
N LEU A 465 24.64 10.82 3.05
CA LEU A 465 25.14 11.38 1.79
C LEU A 465 26.67 11.26 1.79
N LYS A 466 27.22 10.47 0.89
CA LYS A 466 28.67 10.30 0.72
C LYS A 466 29.14 11.12 -0.45
N VAL A 467 30.11 11.97 -0.21
CA VAL A 467 30.72 12.83 -1.24
C VAL A 467 32.12 12.29 -1.58
N SER A 468 32.38 12.07 -2.85
CA SER A 468 33.71 11.68 -3.34
C SER A 468 34.53 12.88 -3.71
N SER A 469 35.88 12.70 -3.85
CA SER A 469 36.81 13.80 -4.17
C SER A 469 36.59 14.43 -5.55
N ASP A 470 35.87 13.78 -6.45
CA ASP A 470 35.45 14.31 -7.75
C ASP A 470 34.08 15.03 -7.70
N GLY A 471 33.51 15.19 -6.50
CA GLY A 471 32.25 15.89 -6.27
C GLY A 471 30.97 15.07 -6.53
N ARG A 472 31.08 13.80 -6.84
CA ARG A 472 29.89 12.90 -6.94
C ARG A 472 29.29 12.64 -5.58
N VAL A 473 27.98 12.42 -5.55
CA VAL A 473 27.24 12.14 -4.31
C VAL A 473 26.54 10.80 -4.39
N THR A 474 26.78 9.94 -3.40
CA THR A 474 26.04 8.69 -3.21
C THR A 474 25.03 8.86 -2.07
N VAL A 475 23.76 8.65 -2.34
CA VAL A 475 22.66 8.66 -1.36
C VAL A 475 22.42 7.25 -0.86
N LEU A 476 22.63 7.01 0.43
CA LEU A 476 22.27 5.76 1.11
C LEU A 476 21.01 6.00 1.92
N ILE A 477 19.89 5.39 1.52
CA ILE A 477 18.58 5.64 2.13
C ILE A 477 17.79 4.36 2.34
N GLY A 478 17.16 4.23 3.50
CA GLY A 478 16.45 3.03 3.94
C GLY A 478 15.02 2.89 3.41
N THR A 479 14.55 3.79 2.55
CA THR A 479 13.33 3.57 1.74
C THR A 479 13.62 2.59 0.61
N MET A 480 12.58 2.00 -0.01
CA MET A 480 12.75 1.02 -1.09
C MET A 480 11.93 1.38 -2.32
N SER A 481 12.57 1.39 -3.50
CA SER A 481 11.88 1.60 -4.77
C SER A 481 11.16 0.31 -5.22
N ASN A 482 9.94 0.46 -5.72
CA ASN A 482 9.15 -0.61 -6.35
C ASN A 482 8.63 -0.17 -7.73
N GLY A 483 9.38 0.73 -8.39
CA GLY A 483 9.04 1.30 -9.69
C GLY A 483 8.51 2.74 -9.64
N GLN A 484 8.40 3.35 -8.46
CA GLN A 484 7.87 4.73 -8.30
C GLN A 484 8.88 5.85 -8.58
N GLY A 485 10.10 5.53 -9.03
CA GLY A 485 11.06 6.53 -9.50
C GLY A 485 11.92 7.18 -8.41
N HIS A 486 12.29 6.42 -7.38
CA HIS A 486 13.11 6.94 -6.26
C HIS A 486 14.50 7.38 -6.70
N GLU A 487 15.15 6.70 -7.66
CA GLU A 487 16.47 7.13 -8.16
C GLU A 487 16.41 8.55 -8.74
N THR A 488 15.37 8.81 -9.53
CA THR A 488 15.12 10.15 -10.09
C THR A 488 14.80 11.18 -9.00
N ALA A 489 13.84 10.85 -8.11
CA ALA A 489 13.36 11.79 -7.11
C ALA A 489 14.46 12.19 -6.11
N TYR A 490 15.21 11.22 -5.60
CA TYR A 490 16.29 11.52 -4.65
C TYR A 490 17.52 12.17 -5.31
N ALA A 491 17.82 11.82 -6.56
CA ALA A 491 18.86 12.53 -7.31
C ALA A 491 18.47 13.98 -7.54
N GLN A 492 17.19 14.27 -7.83
CA GLN A 492 16.70 15.64 -7.98
C GLN A 492 16.79 16.42 -6.67
N ILE A 493 16.33 15.85 -5.54
CA ILE A 493 16.45 16.48 -4.21
C ILE A 493 17.92 16.79 -3.88
N THR A 494 18.83 15.83 -4.12
CA THR A 494 20.28 16.04 -3.87
C THR A 494 20.85 17.15 -4.73
N SER A 495 20.49 17.15 -6.02
CA SER A 495 20.93 18.19 -6.97
C SER A 495 20.46 19.58 -6.54
N GLU A 496 19.20 19.71 -6.13
CA GLU A 496 18.63 20.99 -5.67
C GLU A 496 19.25 21.46 -4.35
N LEU A 497 19.52 20.53 -3.41
CA LEU A 497 20.07 20.87 -2.10
C LEU A 497 21.57 21.21 -2.16
N LEU A 498 22.37 20.53 -2.98
CA LEU A 498 23.83 20.64 -3.01
C LEU A 498 24.39 21.32 -4.26
N GLY A 499 23.56 21.63 -5.25
CA GLY A 499 23.98 22.19 -6.54
C GLY A 499 24.87 21.27 -7.37
N VAL A 500 24.74 19.94 -7.17
CA VAL A 500 25.47 18.93 -7.96
C VAL A 500 24.69 18.57 -9.20
N ASP A 501 25.39 18.26 -10.29
CA ASP A 501 24.73 17.75 -11.49
C ASP A 501 23.94 16.48 -11.17
N PHE A 502 22.71 16.41 -11.66
CA PHE A 502 21.79 15.28 -11.49
C PHE A 502 22.42 13.92 -11.86
N GLU A 503 23.23 13.88 -12.92
CA GLU A 503 23.92 12.67 -13.37
C GLU A 503 25.05 12.22 -12.43
N ASN A 504 25.56 13.11 -11.59
CA ASN A 504 26.61 12.82 -10.59
C ASN A 504 26.04 12.32 -9.26
N VAL A 505 24.74 12.07 -9.16
CA VAL A 505 24.11 11.51 -7.97
C VAL A 505 23.80 10.03 -8.20
N GLU A 506 24.28 9.17 -7.33
CA GLU A 506 23.91 7.75 -7.26
C GLU A 506 23.00 7.50 -6.05
N VAL A 507 21.97 6.67 -6.21
CA VAL A 507 21.04 6.32 -5.12
C VAL A 507 21.11 4.83 -4.86
N ILE A 508 21.43 4.45 -3.63
CA ILE A 508 21.53 3.06 -3.17
C ILE A 508 20.42 2.79 -2.15
N GLN A 509 19.63 1.77 -2.44
CA GLN A 509 18.54 1.25 -1.61
C GLN A 509 18.63 -0.27 -1.53
N GLY A 510 17.87 -0.91 -0.61
CA GLY A 510 17.68 -2.35 -0.59
C GLY A 510 18.88 -3.20 -0.14
N ASN A 511 19.93 -2.61 0.41
CA ASN A 511 21.09 -3.34 0.94
C ASN A 511 21.26 -3.04 2.44
N THR A 512 20.92 -4.03 3.28
CA THR A 512 20.94 -3.87 4.74
C THR A 512 22.33 -3.85 5.37
N ASP A 513 23.40 -4.09 4.59
CA ASP A 513 24.77 -3.94 5.07
C ASP A 513 25.31 -2.52 4.81
N LEU A 514 24.90 -1.90 3.71
CA LEU A 514 25.33 -0.53 3.38
C LEU A 514 24.47 0.52 4.09
N ILE A 515 23.22 0.21 4.36
CA ILE A 515 22.24 1.10 4.96
C ILE A 515 21.96 0.61 6.38
N ALA A 516 22.28 1.43 7.37
CA ALA A 516 22.22 1.03 8.78
C ALA A 516 20.76 0.77 9.25
N ASN A 517 19.84 1.68 8.88
CA ASN A 517 18.44 1.64 9.29
C ASN A 517 17.51 1.96 8.11
N GLY A 518 16.30 1.40 8.14
CA GLY A 518 15.27 1.69 7.13
C GLY A 518 13.93 1.10 7.48
N LYS A 519 12.88 1.79 7.06
CA LYS A 519 11.48 1.32 7.21
C LYS A 519 10.88 0.86 5.88
N GLY A 520 11.72 0.84 4.81
CA GLY A 520 11.23 0.52 3.48
C GLY A 520 10.25 1.56 2.93
N THR A 521 9.26 1.12 2.16
CA THR A 521 8.26 2.01 1.56
C THR A 521 6.84 1.51 1.77
N GLY A 522 5.94 2.42 2.15
CA GLY A 522 4.51 2.21 2.38
C GLY A 522 3.90 3.53 2.87
N GLY A 523 2.55 3.62 3.01
CA GLY A 523 1.88 4.79 3.59
C GLY A 523 2.33 6.14 3.02
N SER A 524 2.78 6.18 1.79
CA SER A 524 3.20 7.36 1.03
C SER A 524 4.30 8.22 1.67
N TRP A 525 5.16 7.64 2.54
CA TRP A 525 6.15 8.41 3.32
C TRP A 525 7.51 8.62 2.64
N SER A 526 7.84 7.89 1.56
CA SER A 526 9.22 7.88 1.01
C SER A 526 9.77 9.27 0.69
N ILE A 527 9.03 10.09 -0.03
CA ILE A 527 9.48 11.44 -0.39
C ILE A 527 9.34 12.44 0.78
N PRO A 528 8.20 12.54 1.48
CA PRO A 528 8.10 13.48 2.60
C PRO A 528 9.14 13.23 3.70
N VAL A 529 9.28 11.99 4.14
CA VAL A 529 10.17 11.68 5.27
C VAL A 529 11.63 11.53 4.80
N GLY A 530 11.85 10.81 3.67
CA GLY A 530 13.18 10.64 3.11
C GLY A 530 13.79 11.95 2.62
N GLY A 531 13.03 12.80 1.92
CA GLY A 531 13.49 14.12 1.47
C GLY A 531 13.85 15.05 2.63
N ALA A 532 13.06 15.03 3.71
CA ALA A 532 13.37 15.81 4.90
C ALA A 532 14.67 15.35 5.60
N ALA A 533 14.91 14.03 5.68
CA ALA A 533 16.16 13.49 6.20
C ALA A 533 17.36 13.85 5.30
N MET A 534 17.16 13.84 3.97
CA MET A 534 18.19 14.32 3.02
C MET A 534 18.52 15.80 3.22
N SER A 535 17.52 16.65 3.46
CA SER A 535 17.73 18.07 3.78
C SER A 535 18.58 18.24 5.04
N ALA A 536 18.31 17.43 6.08
CA ALA A 536 19.14 17.46 7.29
C ALA A 536 20.60 17.03 7.00
N ALA A 537 20.82 15.96 6.22
CA ALA A 537 22.14 15.50 5.81
C ALA A 537 22.90 16.55 4.95
N ALA A 538 22.19 17.16 4.01
CA ALA A 538 22.75 18.20 3.16
C ALA A 538 23.21 19.43 3.95
N ASN A 539 22.47 19.85 4.97
CA ASN A 539 22.87 20.95 5.85
C ASN A 539 24.17 20.63 6.59
N VAL A 540 24.38 19.41 7.08
CA VAL A 540 25.64 18.98 7.69
C VAL A 540 26.81 19.11 6.70
N ILE A 541 26.60 18.72 5.45
CA ILE A 541 27.60 18.86 4.39
C ILE A 541 27.90 20.34 4.10
N ILE A 542 26.86 21.17 3.94
CA ILE A 542 26.99 22.60 3.61
C ILE A 542 27.74 23.33 4.72
N ASP A 543 27.46 23.07 5.99
CA ASP A 543 28.14 23.71 7.12
C ASP A 543 29.64 23.36 7.17
N LYS A 544 29.97 22.07 6.93
CA LYS A 544 31.35 21.63 6.81
C LYS A 544 32.02 22.24 5.59
N ALA A 545 31.32 22.28 4.45
CA ALA A 545 31.80 22.89 3.22
C ALA A 545 32.07 24.41 3.36
N LYS A 546 31.18 25.14 4.03
CA LYS A 546 31.41 26.57 4.34
C LYS A 546 32.68 26.80 5.17
N THR A 547 33.00 25.90 6.10
CA THR A 547 34.22 25.97 6.89
C THR A 547 35.47 25.76 6.02
N ILE A 548 35.42 24.80 5.10
CA ILE A 548 36.50 24.53 4.13
C ILE A 548 36.63 25.70 3.15
N ALA A 549 35.52 26.19 2.60
CA ALA A 549 35.50 27.32 1.68
C ALA A 549 36.05 28.59 2.34
N GLY A 550 35.69 28.86 3.59
CA GLY A 550 36.25 29.97 4.38
C GLY A 550 37.76 29.88 4.51
N HIS A 551 38.31 28.68 4.75
CA HIS A 551 39.75 28.46 4.80
C HIS A 551 40.42 28.70 3.43
N MET A 552 39.84 28.17 2.33
CA MET A 552 40.32 28.33 0.96
C MET A 552 40.28 29.79 0.49
N LEU A 553 39.26 30.52 0.90
CA LEU A 553 39.03 31.93 0.53
C LEU A 553 39.56 32.92 1.54
N GLU A 554 40.28 32.49 2.59
CA GLU A 554 40.77 33.34 3.68
C GLU A 554 39.68 34.28 4.26
N ALA A 555 38.50 33.69 4.55
CA ALA A 555 37.32 34.38 5.08
C ALA A 555 36.71 33.59 6.26
N ALA A 556 35.93 34.26 7.10
CA ALA A 556 35.21 33.54 8.16
C ALA A 556 34.10 32.68 7.56
N SER A 557 33.86 31.49 8.11
CA SER A 557 32.82 30.57 7.60
C SER A 557 31.41 31.18 7.63
N VAL A 558 31.16 32.13 8.55
CA VAL A 558 29.89 32.86 8.64
C VAL A 558 29.67 33.84 7.48
N ASP A 559 30.72 34.27 6.82
CA ASP A 559 30.68 35.16 5.67
C ASP A 559 30.59 34.38 4.35
N ILE A 560 30.54 33.04 4.40
CA ILE A 560 30.38 32.21 3.21
C ILE A 560 28.92 31.97 2.95
N GLU A 561 28.43 32.45 1.83
CA GLU A 561 27.11 32.13 1.28
C GLU A 561 27.20 30.90 0.38
N PHE A 562 26.18 30.04 0.42
CA PHE A 562 26.06 28.88 -0.45
C PHE A 562 24.85 29.06 -1.35
N SER A 563 25.03 28.92 -2.64
CA SER A 563 23.95 28.89 -3.64
C SER A 563 24.37 28.08 -4.86
N GLU A 564 23.52 27.18 -5.31
CA GLU A 564 23.67 26.42 -6.56
C GLU A 564 25.06 25.77 -6.75
N GLY A 565 25.58 25.13 -5.68
CA GLY A 565 26.90 24.47 -5.72
C GLY A 565 28.10 25.41 -5.68
N SER A 566 27.90 26.69 -5.37
CA SER A 566 28.96 27.70 -5.26
C SER A 566 29.02 28.28 -3.83
N PHE A 567 30.23 28.45 -3.33
CA PHE A 567 30.53 29.04 -2.01
C PHE A 567 31.21 30.39 -2.23
N THR A 568 30.54 31.47 -1.90
CA THR A 568 30.96 32.84 -2.20
C THR A 568 31.16 33.65 -0.90
N VAL A 569 32.23 34.46 -0.82
CA VAL A 569 32.37 35.41 0.28
C VAL A 569 31.35 36.53 0.10
N ALA A 570 30.47 36.74 1.08
CA ALA A 570 29.40 37.71 1.04
C ALA A 570 29.87 39.11 0.58
N GLY A 571 29.16 39.68 -0.39
CA GLY A 571 29.47 40.99 -0.94
C GLY A 571 30.72 41.08 -1.86
N THR A 572 31.27 39.92 -2.28
CA THR A 572 32.43 39.85 -3.18
C THR A 572 32.20 38.91 -4.35
N ASP A 573 33.15 38.88 -5.30
CA ASP A 573 33.21 37.90 -6.41
C ASP A 573 34.10 36.67 -6.11
N ARG A 574 34.62 36.57 -4.88
CA ARG A 574 35.47 35.47 -4.45
C ARG A 574 34.62 34.23 -4.21
N THR A 575 34.78 33.23 -5.05
CA THR A 575 33.95 32.01 -5.03
C THR A 575 34.79 30.74 -5.21
N VAL A 576 34.32 29.64 -4.66
CA VAL A 576 34.84 28.30 -4.89
C VAL A 576 33.65 27.38 -5.31
N SER A 577 33.87 26.60 -6.37
CA SER A 577 32.85 25.66 -6.86
C SER A 577 32.80 24.39 -6.02
N TRP A 578 31.64 23.67 -6.08
CA TRP A 578 31.44 22.37 -5.45
C TRP A 578 32.58 21.38 -5.74
N ASN A 579 32.96 21.21 -7.02
CA ASN A 579 33.99 20.24 -7.40
C ASN A 579 35.37 20.60 -6.83
N SER A 580 35.76 21.90 -6.85
CA SER A 580 37.03 22.34 -6.27
C SER A 580 37.04 22.16 -4.76
N LEU A 581 35.92 22.45 -4.10
CA LEU A 581 35.77 22.26 -2.66
C LEU A 581 35.81 20.78 -2.29
N ALA A 582 35.10 19.91 -3.03
CA ALA A 582 35.09 18.46 -2.82
C ALA A 582 36.51 17.89 -2.92
N ALA A 583 37.29 18.27 -3.95
CA ALA A 583 38.68 17.86 -4.07
C ALA A 583 39.53 18.29 -2.84
N SER A 584 39.38 19.53 -2.40
CA SER A 584 40.09 20.06 -1.23
C SER A 584 39.69 19.39 0.08
N ALA A 585 38.42 18.96 0.21
CA ALA A 585 37.94 18.27 1.39
C ALA A 585 38.61 16.90 1.66
N PHE A 586 39.30 16.35 0.68
CA PHE A 586 40.03 15.07 0.81
C PHE A 586 41.57 15.28 0.90
N ASP A 587 42.07 16.50 0.74
CA ASP A 587 43.47 16.83 0.87
C ASP A 587 43.78 17.39 2.27
N PRO A 588 44.45 16.63 3.17
CA PRO A 588 44.74 17.09 4.52
C PRO A 588 45.53 18.42 4.60
N ILE A 589 46.26 18.76 3.52
CA ILE A 589 47.05 20.03 3.48
C ILE A 589 46.15 21.22 3.26
N GLN A 590 45.03 21.05 2.55
CA GLN A 590 44.09 22.11 2.22
C GLN A 590 42.97 22.29 3.27
N LEU A 591 42.97 21.45 4.30
CA LEU A 591 41.96 21.51 5.36
C LEU A 591 42.35 22.41 6.51
N PRO A 592 41.40 23.05 7.19
CA PRO A 592 41.62 23.72 8.47
C PRO A 592 42.29 22.78 9.47
N LYS A 593 43.18 23.30 10.31
CA LYS A 593 43.91 22.51 11.29
C LYS A 593 42.96 21.71 12.20
N GLY A 594 43.15 20.41 12.25
CA GLY A 594 42.35 19.47 13.07
C GLY A 594 41.06 18.97 12.41
N MET A 595 40.71 19.42 11.20
CA MET A 595 39.60 18.89 10.46
C MET A 595 39.94 17.54 9.82
N LYS A 596 39.03 16.57 9.90
CA LYS A 596 39.19 15.26 9.26
C LYS A 596 38.79 15.33 7.77
N PRO A 597 39.54 14.66 6.88
CA PRO A 597 39.19 14.54 5.46
C PRO A 597 37.81 13.94 5.24
N GLY A 598 37.19 14.26 4.09
CA GLY A 598 35.89 13.81 3.66
C GLY A 598 34.82 14.90 3.82
N LEU A 599 33.69 14.72 3.15
CA LEU A 599 32.60 15.71 3.13
C LEU A 599 31.24 15.00 3.33
N ASP A 600 31.22 13.79 3.92
CA ASP A 600 30.01 13.03 4.16
C ASP A 600 29.13 13.73 5.21
N GLY A 601 27.81 13.55 5.04
CA GLY A 601 26.80 14.03 5.96
C GLY A 601 25.74 12.98 6.26
N THR A 602 25.29 12.92 7.52
CA THR A 602 24.19 12.08 7.95
C THR A 602 23.04 12.96 8.43
N GLY A 603 21.82 12.57 8.14
CA GLY A 603 20.62 13.25 8.58
C GLY A 603 19.53 12.27 9.02
N GLU A 604 18.81 12.67 10.04
CA GLU A 604 17.63 11.96 10.53
C GLU A 604 16.43 12.90 10.49
N PHE A 605 15.27 12.37 10.17
CA PHE A 605 14.02 13.10 10.29
C PHE A 605 12.98 12.27 11.05
N VAL A 606 12.45 12.87 12.12
CA VAL A 606 11.35 12.34 12.92
C VAL A 606 10.15 13.25 12.68
N PRO A 607 9.13 12.81 11.95
CA PRO A 607 7.94 13.63 11.70
C PRO A 607 7.19 13.95 12.99
N THR A 608 6.85 15.21 13.20
CA THR A 608 6.05 15.68 14.34
C THR A 608 4.56 15.57 14.11
N ASN A 609 4.14 15.45 12.84
CA ASN A 609 2.76 15.26 12.41
C ASN A 609 2.74 14.42 11.13
N HIS A 610 1.55 13.94 10.75
CA HIS A 610 1.31 13.42 9.40
C HIS A 610 1.38 14.54 8.36
N THR A 611 1.67 14.20 7.11
CA THR A 611 1.35 15.06 5.98
C THR A 611 -0.04 14.67 5.46
N PHE A 612 -0.82 15.66 5.03
CA PHE A 612 -2.23 15.48 4.65
C PHE A 612 -2.47 15.85 3.18
N PRO A 613 -2.07 14.99 2.21
CA PRO A 613 -2.52 15.16 0.84
C PRO A 613 -4.04 15.04 0.77
N ASN A 614 -4.66 15.84 -0.09
CA ASN A 614 -6.11 15.91 -0.17
C ASN A 614 -6.56 16.29 -1.59
N GLY A 615 -7.84 16.17 -1.87
CA GLY A 615 -8.34 16.50 -3.19
C GLY A 615 -9.79 16.10 -3.42
N CYS A 616 -10.20 16.19 -4.69
CA CYS A 616 -11.50 15.81 -5.19
C CYS A 616 -11.36 14.96 -6.45
N HIS A 617 -12.06 13.83 -6.51
CA HIS A 617 -12.21 12.99 -7.68
C HIS A 617 -13.58 13.17 -8.28
N LEU A 618 -13.68 13.30 -9.59
CA LEU A 618 -14.93 13.43 -10.34
C LEU A 618 -14.95 12.43 -11.49
N CYS A 619 -16.09 11.78 -11.66
CA CYS A 619 -16.26 10.73 -12.65
C CYS A 619 -17.58 10.91 -13.39
N GLU A 620 -17.55 10.80 -14.70
CA GLU A 620 -18.74 10.78 -15.55
C GLU A 620 -18.83 9.47 -16.30
N VAL A 621 -19.99 8.81 -16.22
CA VAL A 621 -20.22 7.48 -16.79
C VAL A 621 -21.41 7.46 -17.72
N GLU A 622 -21.42 6.49 -18.67
CA GLU A 622 -22.58 6.15 -19.49
C GLU A 622 -22.90 4.65 -19.34
N LEU A 623 -24.13 4.34 -19.01
CA LEU A 623 -24.64 3.01 -18.79
C LEU A 623 -25.54 2.56 -19.93
N ASP A 624 -25.31 1.36 -20.45
CA ASP A 624 -26.25 0.64 -21.29
C ASP A 624 -27.20 -0.21 -20.41
N PRO A 625 -28.46 0.18 -20.23
CA PRO A 625 -29.37 -0.57 -19.38
C PRO A 625 -29.77 -1.94 -19.92
N ALA A 626 -29.61 -2.18 -21.23
CA ALA A 626 -29.92 -3.47 -21.85
C ALA A 626 -28.90 -4.57 -21.49
N THR A 627 -27.64 -4.16 -21.27
CA THR A 627 -26.54 -5.09 -21.00
C THR A 627 -25.91 -4.90 -19.61
N GLY A 628 -26.21 -3.80 -18.92
CA GLY A 628 -25.55 -3.40 -17.68
C GLY A 628 -24.13 -2.87 -17.88
N THR A 629 -23.69 -2.67 -19.15
CA THR A 629 -22.32 -2.20 -19.41
C THR A 629 -22.16 -0.75 -19.01
N LEU A 630 -21.17 -0.47 -18.17
CA LEU A 630 -20.80 0.86 -17.67
C LEU A 630 -19.52 1.32 -18.37
N HIS A 631 -19.58 2.48 -19.04
CA HIS A 631 -18.43 3.14 -19.65
C HIS A 631 -18.04 4.37 -18.85
N ILE A 632 -16.77 4.49 -18.49
CA ILE A 632 -16.22 5.69 -17.85
C ILE A 632 -15.86 6.66 -18.99
N LEU A 633 -16.56 7.78 -19.07
CA LEU A 633 -16.41 8.75 -20.15
C LEU A 633 -15.35 9.81 -19.86
N ARG A 634 -15.33 10.31 -18.61
CA ARG A 634 -14.36 11.28 -18.11
C ARG A 634 -13.96 10.94 -16.70
N TYR A 635 -12.71 11.20 -16.39
CA TYR A 635 -12.19 11.08 -15.04
C TYR A 635 -11.26 12.26 -14.75
N LEU A 636 -11.59 13.04 -13.75
CA LEU A 636 -10.86 14.23 -13.34
C LEU A 636 -10.47 14.13 -11.88
N VAL A 637 -9.26 14.57 -11.57
CA VAL A 637 -8.77 14.68 -10.20
C VAL A 637 -8.14 16.03 -9.93
N VAL A 638 -8.50 16.65 -8.81
CA VAL A 638 -7.82 17.82 -8.27
C VAL A 638 -7.13 17.41 -6.98
N HIS A 639 -5.83 17.64 -6.89
CA HIS A 639 -5.05 17.19 -5.73
C HIS A 639 -4.12 18.28 -5.17
N ASP A 640 -3.97 18.26 -3.86
CA ASP A 640 -2.96 18.96 -3.09
C ASP A 640 -1.91 17.97 -2.56
N PHE A 641 -0.70 18.02 -3.11
CA PHE A 641 0.46 17.25 -2.65
C PHE A 641 1.57 18.12 -2.04
N GLY A 642 1.21 19.34 -1.62
CA GLY A 642 2.20 20.32 -1.19
C GLY A 642 3.12 20.74 -2.33
N VAL A 643 4.40 20.93 -2.05
CA VAL A 643 5.39 21.21 -3.10
C VAL A 643 5.55 20.02 -4.03
N VAL A 644 5.48 20.25 -5.33
CA VAL A 644 5.62 19.22 -6.36
C VAL A 644 7.08 19.10 -6.78
N LEU A 645 7.74 18.03 -6.39
CA LEU A 645 9.13 17.76 -6.74
C LEU A 645 9.32 17.46 -8.24
N ASN A 646 8.52 16.51 -8.76
CA ASN A 646 8.63 16.05 -10.14
C ASN A 646 7.22 15.77 -10.71
N PRO A 647 6.71 16.63 -11.62
CA PRO A 647 5.37 16.48 -12.17
C PRO A 647 5.15 15.15 -12.91
N LEU A 648 6.14 14.65 -13.67
CA LEU A 648 6.03 13.38 -14.40
C LEU A 648 5.86 12.18 -13.46
N LEU A 649 6.64 12.11 -12.39
CA LEU A 649 6.54 11.03 -11.42
C LEU A 649 5.23 11.12 -10.64
N LEU A 650 4.83 12.34 -10.26
CA LEU A 650 3.57 12.59 -9.56
C LEU A 650 2.36 12.14 -10.38
N GLU A 651 2.28 12.56 -11.63
CA GLU A 651 1.20 12.18 -12.56
C GLU A 651 1.14 10.66 -12.75
N GLY A 652 2.30 10.00 -12.89
CA GLY A 652 2.39 8.54 -12.96
C GLY A 652 1.85 7.84 -11.71
N GLN A 653 2.08 8.39 -10.50
CA GLN A 653 1.54 7.85 -9.26
C GLN A 653 0.01 8.01 -9.18
N ILE A 654 -0.51 9.15 -9.63
CA ILE A 654 -1.95 9.43 -9.65
C ILE A 654 -2.66 8.50 -10.63
N HIS A 655 -2.20 8.43 -11.87
CA HIS A 655 -2.79 7.56 -12.90
C HIS A 655 -2.80 6.10 -12.47
N GLY A 656 -1.67 5.61 -11.94
CA GLY A 656 -1.58 4.24 -11.44
C GLY A 656 -2.45 3.97 -10.21
N GLY A 657 -2.64 4.98 -9.34
CA GLY A 657 -3.53 4.88 -8.19
C GLY A 657 -5.01 4.86 -8.59
N VAL A 658 -5.41 5.77 -9.48
CA VAL A 658 -6.78 5.83 -10.03
C VAL A 658 -7.12 4.54 -10.75
N ALA A 659 -6.21 4.01 -11.60
CA ALA A 659 -6.43 2.75 -12.31
C ALA A 659 -6.72 1.58 -11.35
N GLN A 660 -5.99 1.46 -10.22
CA GLN A 660 -6.27 0.43 -9.23
C GLN A 660 -7.58 0.66 -8.46
N GLY A 661 -7.92 1.91 -8.14
CA GLY A 661 -9.20 2.23 -7.50
C GLY A 661 -10.40 1.94 -8.42
N LEU A 662 -10.31 2.28 -9.70
CA LEU A 662 -11.31 1.92 -10.72
C LEU A 662 -11.36 0.41 -10.95
N GLY A 663 -10.19 -0.27 -10.85
CA GLY A 663 -10.07 -1.72 -10.88
C GLY A 663 -10.94 -2.37 -9.81
N GLN A 664 -10.74 -2.01 -8.55
CA GLN A 664 -11.56 -2.47 -7.43
C GLN A 664 -13.05 -2.15 -7.64
N ALA A 665 -13.36 -0.94 -8.08
CA ALA A 665 -14.75 -0.48 -8.16
C ALA A 665 -15.56 -1.16 -9.26
N ALA A 666 -14.94 -1.59 -10.38
CA ALA A 666 -15.69 -2.06 -11.53
C ALA A 666 -15.26 -3.41 -12.12
N PHE A 667 -14.04 -3.91 -11.83
CA PHE A 667 -13.46 -5.01 -12.58
C PHE A 667 -12.96 -6.16 -11.72
N GLU A 668 -12.21 -5.84 -10.66
CA GLU A 668 -11.45 -6.79 -9.86
C GLU A 668 -12.30 -7.42 -8.76
N ASP A 669 -12.23 -8.75 -8.62
CA ASP A 669 -12.95 -9.47 -7.58
C ASP A 669 -12.25 -10.80 -7.26
N ALA A 670 -11.62 -10.88 -6.11
CA ALA A 670 -10.95 -12.09 -5.63
C ALA A 670 -11.97 -13.03 -4.96
N ARG A 671 -12.67 -13.82 -5.78
CA ARG A 671 -13.82 -14.64 -5.37
C ARG A 671 -13.43 -16.04 -4.93
N TYR A 672 -14.07 -16.46 -3.86
CA TYR A 672 -14.08 -17.84 -3.39
C TYR A 672 -15.48 -18.45 -3.53
N ASP A 673 -15.54 -19.74 -3.81
CA ASP A 673 -16.80 -20.49 -3.70
C ASP A 673 -17.06 -20.89 -2.24
N LYS A 674 -18.21 -21.50 -1.98
CA LYS A 674 -18.61 -21.94 -0.63
C LYS A 674 -17.71 -23.02 -0.03
N THR A 675 -16.90 -23.69 -0.84
CA THR A 675 -15.93 -24.69 -0.39
C THR A 675 -14.55 -24.08 -0.12
N GLY A 676 -14.39 -22.78 -0.35
CA GLY A 676 -13.15 -22.04 -0.18
C GLY A 676 -12.18 -22.18 -1.35
N GLN A 677 -12.64 -22.68 -2.52
CA GLN A 677 -11.83 -22.66 -3.74
C GLN A 677 -11.75 -21.25 -4.31
N PHE A 678 -10.57 -20.83 -4.72
CA PHE A 678 -10.34 -19.54 -5.34
C PHE A 678 -10.69 -19.60 -6.84
N ASN A 679 -11.68 -18.83 -7.26
CA ASN A 679 -12.23 -18.87 -8.62
C ASN A 679 -11.67 -17.78 -9.55
N ALA A 680 -10.58 -17.13 -9.20
CA ALA A 680 -9.98 -16.05 -9.97
C ALA A 680 -8.44 -16.23 -10.08
N GLY A 681 -7.98 -17.46 -10.34
CA GLY A 681 -6.57 -17.85 -10.30
C GLY A 681 -5.73 -17.47 -11.53
N SER A 682 -6.27 -16.68 -12.47
CA SER A 682 -5.55 -16.21 -13.65
C SER A 682 -6.06 -14.83 -14.08
N PHE A 683 -5.31 -14.10 -14.93
CA PHE A 683 -5.79 -12.86 -15.54
C PHE A 683 -6.95 -13.05 -16.55
N LEU A 684 -7.33 -14.27 -16.84
CA LEU A 684 -8.55 -14.56 -17.58
C LEU A 684 -9.79 -14.38 -16.68
N ASP A 685 -9.66 -14.78 -15.42
CA ASP A 685 -10.76 -14.81 -14.44
C ASP A 685 -10.70 -13.59 -13.49
N TYR A 686 -9.52 -13.16 -13.11
CA TYR A 686 -9.28 -11.93 -12.35
C TYR A 686 -9.08 -10.76 -13.31
N ASN A 687 -10.13 -9.97 -13.46
CA ASN A 687 -10.22 -8.97 -14.52
C ASN A 687 -9.62 -7.62 -14.09
N ILE A 688 -8.31 -7.43 -14.29
CA ILE A 688 -7.68 -6.12 -14.07
C ILE A 688 -8.09 -5.12 -15.16
N PRO A 689 -8.11 -3.80 -14.89
CA PRO A 689 -8.44 -2.78 -15.87
C PRO A 689 -7.50 -2.81 -17.08
N ARG A 690 -8.06 -2.68 -18.27
CA ARG A 690 -7.30 -2.53 -19.53
C ARG A 690 -7.26 -1.08 -19.96
N ALA A 691 -6.22 -0.69 -20.70
CA ALA A 691 -6.05 0.67 -21.17
C ALA A 691 -7.27 1.23 -21.94
N SER A 692 -8.01 0.36 -22.65
CA SER A 692 -9.24 0.75 -23.37
C SER A 692 -10.46 0.99 -22.48
N GLN A 693 -10.40 0.62 -21.21
CA GLN A 693 -11.52 0.73 -20.24
C GLN A 693 -11.39 1.96 -19.35
N ILE A 694 -10.22 2.57 -19.31
CA ILE A 694 -9.95 3.77 -18.51
C ILE A 694 -9.75 4.94 -19.47
N PRO A 695 -10.50 6.06 -19.30
CA PRO A 695 -10.29 7.26 -20.10
C PRO A 695 -8.96 7.93 -19.74
N SER A 696 -8.56 8.94 -20.52
CA SER A 696 -7.51 9.86 -20.08
C SER A 696 -7.91 10.48 -18.74
N ILE A 697 -7.01 10.39 -17.77
CA ILE A 697 -7.22 10.98 -16.45
C ILE A 697 -6.75 12.43 -16.50
N GLU A 698 -7.68 13.35 -16.31
CA GLU A 698 -7.39 14.78 -16.23
C GLU A 698 -6.87 15.08 -14.81
N PHE A 699 -5.68 15.65 -14.69
CA PHE A 699 -5.05 15.97 -13.40
C PHE A 699 -4.81 17.47 -13.24
N ILE A 700 -5.23 18.00 -12.08
CA ILE A 700 -5.01 19.39 -11.69
C ILE A 700 -4.29 19.41 -10.35
N SER A 701 -3.20 20.15 -10.27
CA SER A 701 -2.45 20.37 -9.04
C SER A 701 -2.88 21.68 -8.38
N ASN A 702 -3.29 21.61 -7.11
CA ASN A 702 -3.64 22.77 -6.28
C ASN A 702 -2.82 22.73 -4.99
N PRO A 703 -1.52 23.12 -5.04
CA PRO A 703 -0.56 22.85 -3.98
C PRO A 703 -0.74 23.77 -2.77
N THR A 704 -0.76 23.17 -1.57
CA THR A 704 -0.66 23.84 -0.27
C THR A 704 0.54 23.23 0.48
N PRO A 705 1.67 23.95 0.65
CA PRO A 705 2.85 23.41 1.30
C PRO A 705 2.54 22.85 2.70
N CYS A 706 3.17 21.71 3.05
CA CYS A 706 3.01 21.09 4.36
C CYS A 706 3.88 21.80 5.41
N PRO A 707 3.30 22.42 6.46
CA PRO A 707 4.10 23.11 7.49
C PRO A 707 4.98 22.17 8.32
N ALA A 708 4.55 20.91 8.49
CA ALA A 708 5.28 19.89 9.26
C ALA A 708 6.46 19.26 8.47
N ASN A 709 6.67 19.66 7.21
CA ASN A 709 7.74 19.14 6.36
C ASN A 709 8.66 20.27 5.91
N PRO A 710 10.00 20.21 6.13
CA PRO A 710 10.92 21.30 5.79
C PRO A 710 11.00 21.61 4.29
N LEU A 711 10.62 20.66 3.43
CA LEU A 711 10.55 20.84 1.97
C LEU A 711 9.11 21.09 1.48
N GLY A 712 8.13 21.15 2.38
CA GLY A 712 6.73 21.38 2.04
C GLY A 712 6.02 20.20 1.34
N PHE A 713 6.64 19.02 1.27
CA PHE A 713 6.10 17.85 0.58
C PHE A 713 4.95 17.20 1.33
N LYS A 714 3.98 16.64 0.59
CA LYS A 714 2.98 15.69 1.06
C LYS A 714 3.11 14.36 0.31
N GLY A 715 2.64 13.27 0.91
CA GLY A 715 2.67 11.96 0.25
C GLY A 715 1.71 11.89 -0.94
N CYS A 716 2.02 11.08 -1.97
CA CYS A 716 1.16 10.93 -3.16
C CYS A 716 0.91 9.48 -3.58
N GLY A 717 1.62 8.53 -2.96
CA GLY A 717 1.69 7.15 -3.45
C GLY A 717 0.36 6.39 -3.49
N GLU A 718 -0.61 6.76 -2.67
CA GLU A 718 -1.85 6.01 -2.47
C GLU A 718 -3.11 6.82 -2.79
N ALA A 719 -2.99 8.14 -2.92
CA ALA A 719 -4.09 9.09 -3.06
C ALA A 719 -5.04 8.77 -4.24
N GLY A 720 -4.51 8.41 -5.41
CA GLY A 720 -5.33 8.03 -6.56
C GLY A 720 -6.26 6.83 -6.29
N ALA A 721 -5.78 5.85 -5.48
CA ALA A 721 -6.60 4.70 -5.13
C ALA A 721 -7.67 5.03 -4.06
N ALA A 722 -7.47 6.10 -3.30
CA ALA A 722 -8.33 6.46 -2.19
C ALA A 722 -9.68 7.04 -2.66
N GLY A 723 -9.66 8.03 -3.56
CA GLY A 723 -10.87 8.70 -4.03
C GLY A 723 -11.58 8.05 -5.21
N ALA A 724 -10.92 7.12 -5.92
CA ALA A 724 -11.47 6.57 -7.16
C ALA A 724 -12.70 5.67 -6.98
N PRO A 725 -12.75 4.73 -6.01
CA PRO A 725 -13.92 3.89 -5.83
C PRO A 725 -15.21 4.68 -5.57
N PRO A 726 -15.28 5.62 -4.61
CA PRO A 726 -16.50 6.35 -4.35
C PRO A 726 -16.93 7.25 -5.51
N ALA A 727 -16.00 7.89 -6.23
CA ALA A 727 -16.35 8.74 -7.36
C ALA A 727 -17.05 7.95 -8.47
N LEU A 728 -16.55 6.75 -8.80
CA LEU A 728 -17.16 5.88 -9.80
C LEU A 728 -18.50 5.32 -9.33
N VAL A 729 -18.59 4.84 -8.07
CA VAL A 729 -19.84 4.26 -7.57
C VAL A 729 -20.92 5.33 -7.43
N ASN A 730 -20.58 6.55 -7.00
CA ASN A 730 -21.50 7.69 -6.96
C ASN A 730 -22.03 8.02 -8.37
N ALA A 731 -21.16 8.02 -9.40
CA ALA A 731 -21.57 8.22 -10.78
C ALA A 731 -22.50 7.10 -11.29
N ALA A 732 -22.20 5.84 -10.97
CA ALA A 732 -23.03 4.72 -11.35
C ALA A 732 -24.42 4.75 -10.68
N VAL A 733 -24.49 5.08 -9.40
CA VAL A 733 -25.76 5.24 -8.67
C VAL A 733 -26.58 6.41 -9.25
N ASP A 734 -25.94 7.52 -9.61
CA ASP A 734 -26.59 8.63 -10.27
C ASP A 734 -27.18 8.25 -11.65
N ALA A 735 -26.51 7.38 -12.41
CA ALA A 735 -27.05 6.83 -13.66
C ALA A 735 -28.22 5.84 -13.41
N LEU A 736 -28.29 5.23 -12.23
CA LEU A 736 -29.29 4.23 -11.87
C LEU A 736 -30.51 4.80 -11.12
N LYS A 737 -30.53 6.10 -10.79
CA LYS A 737 -31.58 6.70 -9.94
C LYS A 737 -33.00 6.58 -10.50
N ASP A 738 -33.16 6.60 -11.83
CA ASP A 738 -34.48 6.45 -12.49
C ASP A 738 -35.13 5.08 -12.22
N TYR A 739 -34.31 4.07 -11.89
CA TYR A 739 -34.77 2.74 -11.48
C TYR A 739 -35.10 2.64 -9.99
N GLY A 740 -34.83 3.70 -9.20
CA GLY A 740 -34.96 3.70 -7.75
C GLY A 740 -33.84 2.96 -7.01
N ILE A 741 -32.69 2.78 -7.68
CA ILE A 741 -31.50 2.15 -7.11
C ILE A 741 -30.65 3.23 -6.47
N ASN A 742 -30.55 3.24 -5.15
CA ASN A 742 -29.83 4.23 -4.35
C ASN A 742 -28.47 3.73 -3.83
N HIS A 743 -28.18 2.44 -3.99
CA HIS A 743 -26.88 1.84 -3.69
C HIS A 743 -26.64 0.56 -4.50
N ILE A 744 -25.40 0.33 -4.84
CA ILE A 744 -24.87 -0.90 -5.43
C ILE A 744 -23.45 -1.11 -4.97
N ASP A 745 -23.15 -2.32 -4.45
CA ASP A 745 -21.80 -2.66 -3.98
C ASP A 745 -20.83 -2.89 -5.14
N MET A 746 -19.57 -2.63 -4.88
CA MET A 746 -18.47 -3.02 -5.78
C MET A 746 -18.32 -4.56 -5.87
N PRO A 747 -17.73 -5.09 -6.97
CA PRO A 747 -17.45 -4.40 -8.21
C PRO A 747 -18.71 -4.19 -9.07
N LEU A 748 -18.72 -3.12 -9.88
CA LEU A 748 -19.81 -2.71 -10.75
C LEU A 748 -19.81 -3.52 -12.07
N THR A 749 -19.85 -4.85 -11.98
CA THR A 749 -19.87 -5.69 -13.17
C THR A 749 -21.16 -5.50 -13.96
N SER A 750 -21.08 -5.69 -15.28
CA SER A 750 -22.26 -5.58 -16.16
C SER A 750 -23.40 -6.49 -15.74
N GLU A 751 -23.09 -7.72 -15.32
CA GLU A 751 -24.07 -8.67 -14.80
C GLU A 751 -24.77 -8.15 -13.55
N LYS A 752 -24.01 -7.67 -12.55
CA LYS A 752 -24.57 -7.12 -11.29
C LYS A 752 -25.49 -5.94 -11.56
N ILE A 753 -25.05 -5.00 -12.39
CA ILE A 753 -25.86 -3.82 -12.77
C ILE A 753 -27.14 -4.25 -13.48
N TRP A 754 -27.04 -5.15 -14.47
CA TRP A 754 -28.18 -5.64 -15.23
C TRP A 754 -29.20 -6.36 -14.33
N LEU A 755 -28.74 -7.23 -13.43
CA LEU A 755 -29.61 -7.92 -12.47
C LEU A 755 -30.34 -6.93 -11.54
N ARG A 756 -29.66 -5.89 -11.07
CA ARG A 756 -30.27 -4.85 -10.22
C ARG A 756 -31.36 -4.06 -10.99
N ILE A 757 -31.09 -3.67 -12.23
CA ILE A 757 -32.06 -2.98 -13.10
C ILE A 757 -33.29 -3.88 -13.33
N LYS A 758 -33.07 -5.17 -13.68
CA LYS A 758 -34.12 -6.14 -13.92
C LYS A 758 -35.02 -6.33 -12.71
N SER A 759 -34.44 -6.51 -11.53
CA SER A 759 -35.17 -6.66 -10.27
C SER A 759 -36.01 -5.41 -9.97
N ALA A 760 -35.42 -4.21 -10.08
CA ALA A 760 -36.11 -2.95 -9.84
C ALA A 760 -37.29 -2.71 -10.81
N THR A 761 -37.15 -3.13 -12.07
CA THR A 761 -38.19 -2.99 -13.10
C THR A 761 -39.36 -3.97 -12.85
N GLN A 762 -39.06 -5.20 -12.43
CA GLN A 762 -40.10 -6.20 -12.11
C GLN A 762 -40.95 -5.80 -10.90
N THR A 763 -40.32 -5.24 -9.88
CA THR A 763 -41.02 -4.73 -8.68
C THR A 763 -42.00 -3.59 -9.03
N LYS A 764 -41.64 -2.69 -9.97
CA LYS A 764 -42.54 -1.62 -10.46
C LYS A 764 -43.72 -2.12 -11.30
N THR A 765 -43.62 -3.30 -11.90
CA THR A 765 -44.69 -3.85 -12.76
C THR A 765 -45.72 -4.65 -11.92
N CYS A 766 -45.37 -5.02 -10.69
CA CYS A 766 -46.25 -5.76 -9.76
C CYS A 766 -47.03 -4.85 -8.78
N VAL A 767 -46.79 -3.55 -8.78
CA VAL A 767 -47.54 -2.53 -8.05
C VAL A 767 -48.38 -1.72 -9.03
#